data_d710c202cfc0b932ac6ebd852f32fc14
#
_entry.id   d710c202cfc0b932ac6ebd852f32fc14
#
_cell.length_a   1.000
_cell.length_b   1.000
_cell.length_c   1.000
_cell.angle_alpha   90.00
_cell.angle_beta   90.00
_cell.angle_gamma   90.00
#
_symmetry.space_group_name_H-M   'P 1'
#
loop_
_entity.id
_entity.type
_entity.pdbx_description
1 polymer ?
#
loop_
_entity_poly.entity_id
_entity_poly.type
_entity_poly.pdbx_seq_one_letter_code
_entity_poly.pdbx_strand_id
1 'polypeptide(L)'
;MEHYDWNDGWLFAPVFTPALVQPDRAEELTPVRVPHTVKPLPYNYCNENDYQRLSGYRKEFFAPKEWEGRTVLLTFGAVAHDATVFCNGRRMFHHGCGYTAFTVDLTAALRLGQKNVVAVRCDSREDLNIPPFGGQLDGLTYGGIYRAVSLDIKEPAYLRDIFIEAKAEGDFRIYSSTVGETVGCTLQAEIRSPSGSRALYQGELSLPIVGTLNGVHPWSLEHPSLYTLTVRLIRPGTNGLPDRVLDERSTRFGFRTLQFVAGGLYLNGQRVELRGLNRHQSYAYQGYAMPDNIQRLDAQLLKKELGCNAVRTSHCPPSPAFLDACDELGILVFTEMPGWQHLGDDTWKAQALQNCREMVCQYRNHPSIFLWGVRVSGSADDEAFYKRTNETVRRLDPTRPTAGARSSRKSQLLEDVYAYNDYSYRGRGPGCEARGNVTPDTRKGYLISEFGGQQFPAKAFDDEPHRLAQALRYAAVLNDSIAQQGVAGSFGWCMTDYNTHREFGSGDRVSYHGVMDLFRNPKLSAAVYASQKTPRAPSDIVLEVSSGMALGDLPGGIPVACWVFTNAESVRLYRDNDFVAEFAPDRRGRFAALPHPPIEIQDFVGSLLEKYEGLDRAAAPQVAAILNEMRRDAMELSPLSRARMLSLRLSAQELLRMYYKYIGVLGSPTSVYRFEAVWHGRAVKTVIREPVQSVRLECTVHNPILTDGPTWDCAAVSLRAIDQNGNLLPYCSEAVQLSVEGPVEILGPSVVPLRGGMAGTYLATTGEAGRAVLHCKMEGALDTEAVLTIRCREESRA
;
A
#
# COMPACT_ATOMS: atom_id res chain seq x y z
N MET A 1 25.33 -21.15 15.05
CA MET A 1 24.28 -20.96 14.02
C MET A 1 24.83 -20.03 12.96
N GLU A 2 24.68 -20.42 11.69
CA GLU A 2 25.10 -19.60 10.56
C GLU A 2 23.87 -19.29 9.72
N HIS A 3 23.76 -18.07 9.23
CA HIS A 3 22.66 -17.61 8.37
C HIS A 3 23.25 -16.98 7.13
N TYR A 4 22.77 -17.39 5.98
CA TYR A 4 23.21 -16.87 4.69
C TYR A 4 22.01 -16.35 3.92
N ASP A 5 22.08 -15.09 3.47
CA ASP A 5 21.22 -14.60 2.40
C ASP A 5 21.58 -15.35 1.12
N TRP A 6 20.61 -15.98 0.46
CA TRP A 6 20.88 -16.93 -0.63
C TRP A 6 20.27 -16.53 -1.96
N ASN A 7 20.20 -15.21 -2.20
CA ASN A 7 19.45 -14.62 -3.31
C ASN A 7 20.24 -14.56 -4.63
N ASP A 8 21.57 -14.53 -4.59
CA ASP A 8 22.43 -14.48 -5.78
C ASP A 8 22.76 -15.88 -6.30
N GLY A 9 23.33 -15.94 -7.52
CA GLY A 9 23.84 -17.17 -8.11
C GLY A 9 22.76 -18.17 -8.54
N TRP A 10 21.53 -17.73 -8.72
CA TRP A 10 20.47 -18.53 -9.32
C TRP A 10 20.54 -18.50 -10.83
N LEU A 11 20.17 -19.63 -11.46
CA LEU A 11 20.03 -19.81 -12.88
C LEU A 11 18.56 -20.09 -13.19
N PHE A 12 17.99 -19.37 -14.14
CA PHE A 12 16.57 -19.45 -14.52
C PHE A 12 16.40 -20.16 -15.86
N ALA A 13 15.42 -21.06 -15.92
CA ALA A 13 14.93 -21.69 -17.13
C ALA A 13 13.47 -21.27 -17.39
N PRO A 14 13.14 -20.70 -18.56
CA PRO A 14 11.75 -20.33 -18.89
C PRO A 14 10.80 -21.53 -18.93
N VAL A 15 11.33 -22.74 -19.16
CA VAL A 15 10.59 -24.00 -19.17
C VAL A 15 11.31 -24.99 -18.26
N PHE A 16 10.58 -25.56 -17.31
CA PHE A 16 11.11 -26.62 -16.45
C PHE A 16 11.26 -27.91 -17.23
N THR A 17 12.44 -28.53 -17.14
CA THR A 17 12.71 -29.88 -17.66
C THR A 17 13.23 -30.76 -16.53
N PRO A 18 13.01 -32.09 -16.56
CA PRO A 18 13.59 -33.02 -15.59
C PRO A 18 15.13 -32.97 -15.53
N ALA A 19 15.75 -32.46 -16.55
CA ALA A 19 17.19 -32.27 -16.64
C ALA A 19 17.73 -31.23 -15.65
N LEU A 20 16.95 -30.21 -15.34
CA LEU A 20 17.32 -29.16 -14.38
C LEU A 20 17.66 -29.70 -12.97
N VAL A 21 17.07 -30.82 -12.60
CA VAL A 21 17.29 -31.43 -11.26
C VAL A 21 18.53 -32.32 -11.21
N GLN A 22 19.13 -32.66 -12.36
CA GLN A 22 20.29 -33.57 -12.42
C GLN A 22 21.60 -32.82 -12.17
N PRO A 23 22.55 -33.40 -11.40
CA PRO A 23 23.81 -32.74 -11.07
C PRO A 23 24.71 -32.43 -12.28
N ASP A 24 24.75 -33.33 -13.25
CA ASP A 24 25.80 -33.38 -14.29
C ASP A 24 25.40 -32.81 -15.65
N ARG A 25 24.30 -32.06 -15.73
CA ARG A 25 23.79 -31.52 -17.00
C ARG A 25 24.04 -30.03 -17.18
N ALA A 26 24.60 -29.66 -18.34
CA ALA A 26 24.68 -28.28 -18.81
C ALA A 26 23.46 -27.97 -19.70
N GLU A 27 22.64 -27.03 -19.30
CA GLU A 27 21.66 -26.35 -20.15
C GLU A 27 22.04 -24.87 -20.19
N GLU A 28 21.69 -24.18 -21.26
CA GLU A 28 21.86 -22.73 -21.34
C GLU A 28 20.79 -22.08 -20.44
N LEU A 29 21.20 -21.58 -19.29
CA LEU A 29 20.34 -20.97 -18.27
C LEU A 29 20.72 -19.51 -18.08
N THR A 30 19.74 -18.66 -17.80
CA THR A 30 19.96 -17.24 -17.55
C THR A 30 20.34 -17.00 -16.09
N PRO A 31 21.49 -16.37 -15.78
CA PRO A 31 21.79 -15.93 -14.43
C PRO A 31 20.77 -14.88 -13.94
N VAL A 32 20.27 -15.06 -12.73
CA VAL A 32 19.29 -14.16 -12.13
C VAL A 32 19.57 -13.95 -10.63
N ARG A 33 19.15 -12.81 -10.11
CA ARG A 33 19.13 -12.48 -8.69
C ARG A 33 17.68 -12.46 -8.19
N VAL A 34 17.43 -13.01 -7.01
CA VAL A 34 16.11 -12.99 -6.36
C VAL A 34 16.00 -11.72 -5.52
N PRO A 35 14.83 -11.04 -5.51
CA PRO A 35 13.51 -11.37 -6.11
C PRO A 35 13.52 -11.39 -7.65
N HIS A 36 12.86 -12.37 -8.26
CA HIS A 36 12.83 -12.52 -9.72
C HIS A 36 11.44 -12.84 -10.23
N THR A 37 11.04 -12.19 -11.34
CA THR A 37 9.82 -12.49 -12.09
C THR A 37 10.13 -13.32 -13.33
N VAL A 38 9.27 -14.28 -13.67
CA VAL A 38 9.47 -15.17 -14.85
C VAL A 38 9.53 -14.42 -16.18
N LYS A 39 8.97 -13.21 -16.23
CA LYS A 39 9.05 -12.30 -17.37
C LYS A 39 8.75 -10.87 -16.91
N PRO A 40 9.54 -9.84 -17.32
CA PRO A 40 9.18 -8.45 -17.13
C PRO A 40 7.86 -8.09 -17.82
N LEU A 41 7.10 -7.16 -17.24
CA LEU A 41 5.80 -6.74 -17.76
C LEU A 41 5.94 -5.52 -18.69
N PRO A 42 5.08 -5.40 -19.73
CA PRO A 42 4.80 -4.10 -20.32
C PRO A 42 3.97 -3.26 -19.32
N TYR A 43 3.89 -1.95 -19.53
CA TYR A 43 3.04 -1.07 -18.72
C TYR A 43 1.55 -1.48 -18.79
N ASN A 44 1.06 -1.75 -20.00
CA ASN A 44 -0.32 -2.12 -20.31
C ASN A 44 -0.35 -3.26 -21.35
N TYR A 45 -1.54 -3.76 -21.69
CA TYR A 45 -1.77 -4.87 -22.64
C TYR A 45 -1.01 -6.14 -22.26
N CYS A 46 -0.87 -6.40 -20.94
CA CYS A 46 -0.26 -7.63 -20.45
C CYS A 46 -1.01 -8.85 -20.99
N ASN A 47 -0.24 -9.91 -21.33
CA ASN A 47 -0.79 -11.19 -21.75
C ASN A 47 -0.51 -12.23 -20.66
N GLU A 48 -1.55 -12.81 -20.09
CA GLU A 48 -1.47 -13.79 -19.00
C GLU A 48 -0.60 -15.00 -19.37
N ASN A 49 -0.65 -15.44 -20.64
CA ASN A 49 0.14 -16.57 -21.13
C ASN A 49 1.67 -16.37 -20.97
N ASP A 50 2.12 -15.12 -20.85
CA ASP A 50 3.53 -14.81 -20.61
C ASP A 50 3.97 -15.18 -19.18
N TYR A 51 3.03 -15.19 -18.24
CA TYR A 51 3.27 -15.42 -16.80
C TYR A 51 2.78 -16.79 -16.33
N GLN A 52 1.81 -17.39 -17.05
CA GLN A 52 1.28 -18.72 -16.76
C GLN A 52 2.15 -19.79 -17.39
N ARG A 53 3.16 -20.23 -16.66
CA ARG A 53 4.14 -21.20 -17.15
C ARG A 53 4.67 -22.13 -16.07
N LEU A 54 5.25 -23.22 -16.54
CA LEU A 54 6.04 -24.13 -15.74
C LEU A 54 7.51 -23.81 -15.98
N SER A 55 8.11 -23.04 -15.09
CA SER A 55 9.50 -22.60 -15.15
C SER A 55 10.37 -23.31 -14.11
N GLY A 56 11.68 -23.12 -14.21
CA GLY A 56 12.63 -23.73 -13.29
C GLY A 56 13.73 -22.78 -12.84
N TYR A 57 14.19 -23.03 -11.63
CA TYR A 57 15.37 -22.36 -11.06
C TYR A 57 16.37 -23.43 -10.63
N ARG A 58 17.67 -23.11 -10.75
CA ARG A 58 18.77 -23.97 -10.35
C ARG A 58 19.84 -23.14 -9.67
N LYS A 59 20.40 -23.68 -8.58
CA LYS A 59 21.58 -23.10 -7.94
C LYS A 59 22.55 -24.21 -7.56
N GLU A 60 23.82 -24.01 -7.88
CA GLU A 60 24.92 -24.89 -7.53
C GLU A 60 25.73 -24.30 -6.39
N PHE A 61 26.12 -25.11 -5.44
CA PHE A 61 26.88 -24.65 -4.29
C PHE A 61 27.74 -25.77 -3.71
N PHE A 62 28.78 -25.40 -2.98
CA PHE A 62 29.63 -26.32 -2.25
C PHE A 62 29.11 -26.46 -0.81
N ALA A 63 28.88 -27.69 -0.33
CA ALA A 63 28.52 -27.95 1.05
C ALA A 63 29.79 -28.34 1.84
N PRO A 64 30.26 -27.49 2.77
CA PRO A 64 31.49 -27.79 3.55
C PRO A 64 31.34 -29.05 4.41
N LYS A 65 32.45 -29.73 4.71
CA LYS A 65 32.46 -30.89 5.60
C LYS A 65 32.11 -30.50 7.03
N GLU A 66 32.35 -29.26 7.43
CA GLU A 66 32.03 -28.70 8.74
C GLU A 66 30.54 -28.70 9.05
N TRP A 67 29.69 -28.91 8.03
CA TRP A 67 28.24 -29.11 8.20
C TRP A 67 27.85 -30.51 8.63
N GLU A 68 28.83 -31.44 8.81
CA GLU A 68 28.56 -32.75 9.32
C GLU A 68 27.92 -32.70 10.71
N GLY A 69 26.81 -33.44 10.88
CA GLY A 69 26.04 -33.43 12.12
C GLY A 69 25.19 -32.18 12.36
N ARG A 70 25.14 -31.22 11.39
CA ARG A 70 24.28 -30.04 11.43
C ARG A 70 22.99 -30.26 10.65
N THR A 71 22.00 -29.42 10.89
CA THR A 71 20.75 -29.33 10.11
C THR A 71 20.84 -28.15 9.14
N VAL A 72 20.61 -28.40 7.85
CA VAL A 72 20.69 -27.41 6.79
C VAL A 72 19.30 -27.11 6.27
N LEU A 73 18.82 -25.89 6.51
CA LEU A 73 17.47 -25.44 6.22
C LEU A 73 17.47 -24.37 5.14
N LEU A 74 16.80 -24.63 4.03
CA LEU A 74 16.59 -23.67 2.95
C LEU A 74 15.19 -23.08 3.06
N THR A 75 15.09 -21.77 3.23
CA THR A 75 13.82 -21.05 3.35
C THR A 75 13.57 -20.15 2.15
N PHE A 76 12.41 -20.31 1.52
CA PHE A 76 11.90 -19.42 0.46
C PHE A 76 10.85 -18.48 1.07
N GLY A 77 11.01 -17.19 0.90
CA GLY A 77 10.05 -16.18 1.38
C GLY A 77 8.71 -16.23 0.63
N ALA A 78 8.74 -16.53 -0.66
CA ALA A 78 7.59 -16.94 -1.47
C ALA A 78 8.02 -17.38 -2.87
N VAL A 79 7.29 -18.34 -3.43
CA VAL A 79 7.43 -18.80 -4.82
C VAL A 79 6.02 -18.87 -5.43
N ALA A 80 5.77 -18.15 -6.49
CA ALA A 80 4.43 -18.08 -7.06
C ALA A 80 4.26 -19.07 -8.23
N HIS A 81 3.28 -20.05 -8.14
CA HIS A 81 2.33 -20.22 -7.03
C HIS A 81 2.43 -21.60 -6.38
N ASP A 82 2.94 -22.59 -7.13
CA ASP A 82 3.17 -23.96 -6.68
C ASP A 82 4.64 -24.32 -6.90
N ALA A 83 5.31 -24.71 -5.82
CA ALA A 83 6.73 -24.96 -5.83
C ALA A 83 7.06 -26.40 -5.45
N THR A 84 7.93 -27.06 -6.25
CA THR A 84 8.57 -28.32 -5.85
C THR A 84 10.08 -28.13 -5.79
N VAL A 85 10.68 -28.40 -4.66
CA VAL A 85 12.12 -28.25 -4.43
C VAL A 85 12.81 -29.60 -4.50
N PHE A 86 13.95 -29.62 -5.20
CA PHE A 86 14.81 -30.79 -5.37
C PHE A 86 16.21 -30.49 -4.85
N CYS A 87 16.88 -31.49 -4.29
CA CYS A 87 18.30 -31.45 -3.97
C CYS A 87 19.00 -32.68 -4.54
N ASN A 88 20.02 -32.47 -5.37
CA ASN A 88 20.80 -33.56 -6.02
C ASN A 88 19.91 -34.60 -6.74
N GLY A 89 18.87 -34.16 -7.44
CA GLY A 89 17.92 -35.03 -8.15
C GLY A 89 16.79 -35.59 -7.27
N ARG A 90 16.87 -35.48 -5.94
CA ARG A 90 15.85 -35.99 -5.02
C ARG A 90 14.80 -34.90 -4.76
N ARG A 91 13.51 -35.24 -4.87
CA ARG A 91 12.40 -34.36 -4.44
C ARG A 91 12.42 -34.24 -2.91
N MET A 92 12.50 -33.00 -2.42
CA MET A 92 12.60 -32.68 -0.99
C MET A 92 11.27 -32.20 -0.43
N PHE A 93 10.61 -31.25 -1.10
CA PHE A 93 9.43 -30.57 -0.58
C PHE A 93 8.50 -30.09 -1.69
N HIS A 94 7.22 -29.94 -1.34
CA HIS A 94 6.20 -29.32 -2.20
C HIS A 94 5.40 -28.31 -1.40
N HIS A 95 5.14 -27.14 -1.97
CA HIS A 95 4.40 -26.05 -1.35
C HIS A 95 3.40 -25.45 -2.33
N GLY A 96 2.10 -25.50 -1.99
CA GLY A 96 0.99 -25.03 -2.81
C GLY A 96 0.44 -23.66 -2.34
N CYS A 97 1.32 -22.68 -2.16
CA CYS A 97 0.91 -21.31 -1.82
C CYS A 97 1.91 -20.30 -2.39
N GLY A 98 1.41 -19.35 -3.18
CA GLY A 98 2.26 -18.32 -3.77
C GLY A 98 2.65 -17.17 -2.83
N TYR A 99 2.17 -17.13 -1.57
CA TYR A 99 2.23 -15.90 -0.75
C TYR A 99 2.83 -16.09 0.64
N THR A 100 3.08 -17.32 1.06
CA THR A 100 3.67 -17.66 2.36
C THR A 100 5.06 -18.25 2.20
N ALA A 101 5.90 -18.07 3.21
CA ALA A 101 7.23 -18.68 3.25
C ALA A 101 7.14 -20.17 3.60
N PHE A 102 8.12 -20.94 3.12
CA PHE A 102 8.28 -22.34 3.48
C PHE A 102 9.75 -22.70 3.62
N THR A 103 10.03 -23.70 4.46
CA THR A 103 11.39 -24.16 4.76
C THR A 103 11.55 -25.62 4.36
N VAL A 104 12.67 -25.94 3.72
CA VAL A 104 13.04 -27.27 3.24
C VAL A 104 14.28 -27.74 3.99
N ASP A 105 14.22 -28.90 4.61
CA ASP A 105 15.38 -29.56 5.21
C ASP A 105 16.16 -30.31 4.11
N LEU A 106 17.38 -29.84 3.82
CA LEU A 106 18.26 -30.41 2.81
C LEU A 106 19.22 -31.47 3.39
N THR A 107 19.33 -31.59 4.71
CA THR A 107 20.38 -32.31 5.43
C THR A 107 20.63 -33.70 4.87
N ALA A 108 19.57 -34.50 4.69
CA ALA A 108 19.68 -35.89 4.23
C ALA A 108 20.03 -36.07 2.74
N ALA A 109 20.00 -34.99 1.96
CA ALA A 109 20.28 -35.04 0.53
C ALA A 109 21.63 -34.41 0.15
N LEU A 110 22.31 -33.75 1.09
CA LEU A 110 23.58 -33.09 0.85
C LEU A 110 24.74 -34.08 0.72
N ARG A 111 25.67 -33.77 -0.15
CA ARG A 111 26.98 -34.39 -0.35
C ARG A 111 28.01 -33.46 0.25
N LEU A 112 28.42 -33.73 1.51
CA LEU A 112 29.39 -32.92 2.21
C LEU A 112 30.79 -33.00 1.60
N GLY A 113 31.51 -31.89 1.56
CA GLY A 113 32.79 -31.74 0.88
C GLY A 113 32.70 -31.77 -0.66
N GLN A 114 31.51 -31.62 -1.22
CA GLN A 114 31.26 -31.71 -2.67
C GLN A 114 30.31 -30.62 -3.15
N LYS A 115 30.25 -30.49 -4.46
CA LYS A 115 29.26 -29.67 -5.15
C LYS A 115 27.87 -30.29 -5.07
N ASN A 116 26.88 -29.48 -4.77
CA ASN A 116 25.46 -29.84 -4.65
C ASN A 116 24.63 -28.95 -5.60
N VAL A 117 23.43 -29.44 -5.92
CA VAL A 117 22.49 -28.73 -6.75
C VAL A 117 21.14 -28.65 -6.06
N VAL A 118 20.61 -27.45 -5.92
CA VAL A 118 19.20 -27.20 -5.61
C VAL A 118 18.49 -26.77 -6.86
N ALA A 119 17.33 -27.38 -7.16
CA ALA A 119 16.46 -26.98 -8.24
C ALA A 119 15.03 -26.78 -7.72
N VAL A 120 14.33 -25.81 -8.31
CA VAL A 120 12.94 -25.47 -7.98
C VAL A 120 12.11 -25.55 -9.26
N ARG A 121 11.08 -26.41 -9.27
CA ARG A 121 10.00 -26.37 -10.23
C ARG A 121 9.01 -25.31 -9.74
N CYS A 122 8.82 -24.27 -10.53
CA CYS A 122 7.93 -23.16 -10.22
C CYS A 122 6.77 -23.18 -11.24
N ASP A 123 5.56 -23.47 -10.76
CA ASP A 123 4.35 -23.50 -11.56
C ASP A 123 3.47 -22.30 -11.24
N SER A 124 3.34 -21.39 -12.20
CA SER A 124 2.58 -20.15 -12.08
C SER A 124 1.27 -20.16 -12.89
N ARG A 125 0.82 -21.32 -13.35
CA ARG A 125 -0.44 -21.45 -14.10
C ARG A 125 -1.65 -21.26 -13.18
N GLU A 126 -2.73 -20.78 -13.75
CA GLU A 126 -3.96 -20.49 -13.02
C GLU A 126 -4.96 -21.66 -13.02
N ASP A 127 -4.63 -22.77 -13.68
CA ASP A 127 -5.43 -24.00 -13.69
C ASP A 127 -5.17 -24.93 -12.47
N LEU A 128 -4.34 -24.48 -11.54
CA LEU A 128 -4.02 -25.21 -10.33
C LEU A 128 -5.19 -25.24 -9.35
N ASN A 129 -5.42 -26.38 -8.71
CA ASN A 129 -6.47 -26.53 -7.66
C ASN A 129 -5.98 -26.05 -6.29
N ILE A 130 -5.53 -24.80 -6.22
CA ILE A 130 -5.04 -24.12 -5.00
C ILE A 130 -5.56 -22.68 -4.96
N PRO A 131 -5.70 -22.04 -3.77
CA PRO A 131 -5.96 -20.60 -3.69
C PRO A 131 -4.85 -19.76 -4.35
N PRO A 132 -5.18 -18.67 -5.07
CA PRO A 132 -6.50 -18.06 -5.27
C PRO A 132 -7.29 -18.60 -6.47
N PHE A 133 -6.81 -19.61 -7.16
CA PHE A 133 -7.30 -20.06 -8.47
C PHE A 133 -8.62 -20.85 -8.41
N GLY A 134 -9.24 -21.00 -9.58
CA GLY A 134 -10.48 -21.76 -9.81
C GLY A 134 -11.68 -20.91 -10.21
N GLY A 135 -11.56 -19.60 -10.26
CA GLY A 135 -12.59 -18.63 -10.68
C GLY A 135 -11.98 -17.44 -11.38
N GLN A 136 -12.83 -16.47 -11.72
CA GLN A 136 -12.41 -15.20 -12.29
C GLN A 136 -11.47 -14.46 -11.33
N LEU A 137 -10.43 -13.82 -11.86
CA LEU A 137 -9.48 -12.99 -11.10
C LEU A 137 -9.62 -11.52 -11.50
N ASP A 138 -9.46 -10.60 -10.55
CA ASP A 138 -9.47 -9.16 -10.83
C ASP A 138 -8.08 -8.66 -11.23
N GLY A 139 -7.03 -9.05 -10.51
CA GLY A 139 -5.65 -8.69 -10.76
C GLY A 139 -4.89 -9.75 -11.55
N LEU A 140 -3.87 -9.32 -12.30
CA LEU A 140 -2.94 -10.22 -12.96
C LEU A 140 -2.09 -10.96 -11.91
N THR A 141 -1.86 -12.26 -12.13
CA THR A 141 -0.95 -13.08 -11.33
C THR A 141 0.39 -13.23 -12.02
N TYR A 142 1.45 -13.38 -11.23
CA TYR A 142 2.83 -13.43 -11.73
C TYR A 142 3.52 -14.67 -11.20
N GLY A 143 4.63 -15.08 -11.83
CA GLY A 143 5.40 -16.24 -11.43
C GLY A 143 6.82 -15.92 -11.01
N GLY A 144 7.46 -16.83 -10.30
CA GLY A 144 8.87 -16.78 -9.96
C GLY A 144 9.18 -16.89 -8.47
N ILE A 145 10.47 -16.94 -8.13
CA ILE A 145 10.96 -16.77 -6.75
C ILE A 145 11.01 -15.27 -6.48
N TYR A 146 9.92 -14.70 -5.98
CA TYR A 146 9.75 -13.24 -5.93
C TYR A 146 9.96 -12.63 -4.53
N ARG A 147 10.34 -13.43 -3.55
CA ARG A 147 10.82 -12.99 -2.22
C ARG A 147 12.13 -13.66 -1.89
N ALA A 148 12.84 -13.11 -0.91
CA ALA A 148 14.16 -13.57 -0.51
C ALA A 148 14.26 -15.06 -0.21
N VAL A 149 15.44 -15.63 -0.44
CA VAL A 149 15.81 -17.01 -0.08
C VAL A 149 16.95 -16.95 0.93
N SER A 150 16.89 -17.78 1.96
CA SER A 150 17.96 -17.90 2.97
C SER A 150 18.32 -19.35 3.23
N LEU A 151 19.57 -19.56 3.68
CA LEU A 151 20.09 -20.85 4.09
C LEU A 151 20.58 -20.75 5.55
N ASP A 152 20.03 -21.59 6.43
CA ASP A 152 20.38 -21.65 7.83
C ASP A 152 21.09 -22.96 8.16
N ILE A 153 22.26 -22.88 8.82
CA ILE A 153 22.99 -24.04 9.33
C ILE A 153 22.82 -24.05 10.84
N LYS A 154 22.08 -25.03 11.33
CA LYS A 154 21.69 -25.14 12.74
C LYS A 154 22.24 -26.39 13.41
N GLU A 155 22.26 -26.40 14.75
CA GLU A 155 22.42 -27.64 15.51
C GLU A 155 21.23 -28.57 15.22
N PRO A 156 21.37 -29.91 15.46
CA PRO A 156 20.25 -30.85 15.30
C PRO A 156 19.05 -30.54 16.21
N ALA A 157 19.30 -29.86 17.34
CA ALA A 157 18.27 -29.34 18.22
C ALA A 157 18.21 -27.81 18.06
N TYR A 158 17.05 -27.29 17.64
CA TYR A 158 16.88 -25.87 17.36
C TYR A 158 15.45 -25.36 17.64
N LEU A 159 15.28 -24.03 17.67
CA LEU A 159 14.00 -23.33 17.82
C LEU A 159 13.25 -23.33 16.50
N ARG A 160 12.05 -23.92 16.46
CA ARG A 160 11.18 -23.88 15.28
C ARG A 160 10.43 -22.57 15.20
N ASP A 161 9.87 -22.10 16.32
CA ASP A 161 8.99 -20.93 16.35
C ASP A 161 9.07 -20.24 17.73
N ILE A 162 8.84 -18.91 17.72
CA ILE A 162 8.66 -18.11 18.92
C ILE A 162 7.43 -17.22 18.75
N PHE A 163 6.58 -17.16 19.77
CA PHE A 163 5.40 -16.30 19.77
C PHE A 163 5.28 -15.57 21.09
N ILE A 164 4.90 -14.29 21.05
CA ILE A 164 4.67 -13.48 22.25
C ILE A 164 3.29 -12.83 22.21
N GLU A 165 2.49 -13.08 23.25
CA GLU A 165 1.32 -12.29 23.59
C GLU A 165 1.77 -11.17 24.54
N ALA A 166 1.52 -9.91 24.20
CA ALA A 166 1.96 -8.78 25.00
C ALA A 166 0.85 -7.72 25.08
N LYS A 167 0.42 -7.40 26.31
CA LYS A 167 -0.66 -6.45 26.56
C LYS A 167 -0.12 -5.06 26.92
N ALA A 168 -0.93 -4.02 26.68
CA ALA A 168 -0.55 -2.64 26.92
C ALA A 168 -0.13 -2.36 28.38
N GLU A 169 -0.67 -3.12 29.32
CA GLU A 169 -0.38 -3.02 30.75
C GLU A 169 0.99 -3.58 31.12
N GLY A 170 1.66 -4.30 30.20
CA GLY A 170 2.97 -4.90 30.36
C GLY A 170 2.94 -6.41 30.62
N ASP A 171 1.78 -7.03 30.74
CA ASP A 171 1.66 -8.47 30.84
C ASP A 171 2.07 -9.15 29.55
N PHE A 172 2.82 -10.25 29.65
CA PHE A 172 3.23 -11.02 28.48
C PHE A 172 3.23 -12.54 28.74
N ARG A 173 3.08 -13.28 27.63
CA ARG A 173 3.27 -14.74 27.58
C ARG A 173 4.11 -15.09 26.36
N ILE A 174 5.17 -15.88 26.57
CA ILE A 174 6.04 -16.34 25.49
C ILE A 174 5.83 -17.83 25.28
N TYR A 175 5.65 -18.22 24.05
CA TYR A 175 5.57 -19.58 23.57
C TYR A 175 6.75 -19.86 22.65
N SER A 176 7.30 -21.06 22.73
CA SER A 176 8.32 -21.55 21.81
C SER A 176 8.10 -23.03 21.49
N SER A 177 8.52 -23.44 20.32
CA SER A 177 8.58 -24.83 19.92
C SER A 177 9.96 -25.17 19.41
N THR A 178 10.40 -26.38 19.65
CA THR A 178 11.73 -26.89 19.31
C THR A 178 11.65 -28.10 18.38
N VAL A 179 12.76 -28.41 17.73
CA VAL A 179 12.97 -29.58 16.88
C VAL A 179 14.21 -30.30 17.40
N GLY A 180 14.26 -31.64 17.25
CA GLY A 180 15.39 -32.45 17.63
C GLY A 180 15.38 -32.85 19.11
N GLU A 181 16.49 -33.43 19.59
CA GLU A 181 16.66 -33.91 20.95
C GLU A 181 16.96 -32.75 21.90
N THR A 182 15.95 -32.37 22.69
CA THR A 182 16.03 -31.24 23.64
C THR A 182 15.93 -31.67 25.12
N VAL A 183 15.99 -32.96 25.41
CA VAL A 183 16.02 -33.44 26.80
C VAL A 183 17.25 -32.86 27.52
N GLY A 184 17.02 -32.28 28.70
CA GLY A 184 18.08 -31.62 29.47
C GLY A 184 18.50 -30.26 28.98
N CYS A 185 17.88 -29.73 27.91
CA CYS A 185 18.06 -28.33 27.49
C CYS A 185 17.11 -27.40 28.25
N THR A 186 17.52 -26.15 28.43
CA THR A 186 16.71 -25.06 28.99
C THR A 186 16.41 -24.01 27.92
N LEU A 187 15.30 -23.28 28.10
CA LEU A 187 14.97 -22.13 27.30
C LEU A 187 15.20 -20.85 28.12
N GLN A 188 15.92 -19.90 27.55
CA GLN A 188 16.13 -18.58 28.13
C GLN A 188 15.51 -17.53 27.24
N ALA A 189 14.72 -16.61 27.82
CA ALA A 189 14.16 -15.46 27.09
C ALA A 189 14.72 -14.15 27.62
N GLU A 190 14.96 -13.23 26.70
CA GLU A 190 15.37 -11.86 26.98
C GLU A 190 14.45 -10.89 26.23
N ILE A 191 13.91 -9.89 26.93
CA ILE A 191 13.19 -8.78 26.32
C ILE A 191 14.03 -7.51 26.46
N ARG A 192 14.32 -6.86 25.33
CA ARG A 192 15.04 -5.58 25.27
C ARG A 192 14.11 -4.41 24.97
N SER A 193 14.50 -3.25 25.52
CA SER A 193 13.83 -1.96 25.27
C SER A 193 13.81 -1.58 23.77
N PRO A 194 12.95 -0.65 23.34
CA PRO A 194 12.94 -0.16 21.97
C PRO A 194 14.28 0.41 21.47
N SER A 195 15.10 0.96 22.37
CA SER A 195 16.45 1.41 22.04
C SER A 195 17.47 0.27 21.89
N GLY A 196 17.10 -0.95 22.26
CA GLY A 196 18.00 -2.11 22.30
C GLY A 196 19.05 -2.08 23.42
N SER A 197 19.21 -0.97 24.13
CA SER A 197 20.30 -0.70 25.07
C SER A 197 20.13 -1.40 26.42
N ARG A 198 18.90 -1.79 26.81
CA ARG A 198 18.58 -2.32 28.13
C ARG A 198 17.79 -3.62 28.04
N ALA A 199 18.29 -4.67 28.69
CA ALA A 199 17.49 -5.87 29.01
C ALA A 199 16.48 -5.54 30.10
N LEU A 200 15.20 -5.75 29.80
CA LEU A 200 14.07 -5.47 30.71
C LEU A 200 13.62 -6.75 31.43
N TYR A 201 13.83 -7.88 30.79
CA TYR A 201 13.50 -9.21 31.32
C TYR A 201 14.56 -10.23 30.90
N GLN A 202 14.92 -11.10 31.82
CA GLN A 202 15.70 -12.32 31.60
C GLN A 202 15.16 -13.41 32.49
N GLY A 203 14.90 -14.60 31.97
CA GLY A 203 14.37 -15.71 32.74
C GLY A 203 14.57 -17.06 32.06
N GLU A 204 14.69 -18.11 32.85
CA GLU A 204 14.67 -19.49 32.43
C GLU A 204 13.27 -20.10 32.59
N LEU A 205 12.97 -21.18 31.85
CA LEU A 205 11.60 -21.42 31.49
C LEU A 205 11.08 -22.82 31.61
N SER A 206 9.88 -22.87 32.18
CA SER A 206 8.80 -23.78 31.74
C SER A 206 7.88 -23.01 30.78
N LEU A 207 7.47 -23.61 29.64
CA LEU A 207 6.54 -23.01 28.68
C LEU A 207 5.08 -23.13 29.14
N PRO A 208 4.23 -22.07 28.95
CA PRO A 208 4.60 -20.75 28.50
C PRO A 208 5.31 -19.93 29.59
N ILE A 209 6.22 -19.04 29.16
CA ILE A 209 6.78 -18.03 30.07
C ILE A 209 5.75 -16.96 30.30
N VAL A 210 5.44 -16.65 31.56
CA VAL A 210 4.51 -15.61 31.93
C VAL A 210 5.23 -14.57 32.77
N GLY A 211 5.01 -13.29 32.50
CA GLY A 211 5.60 -12.21 33.26
C GLY A 211 4.88 -10.89 33.04
N THR A 212 5.31 -9.89 33.82
CA THR A 212 4.81 -8.50 33.73
C THR A 212 6.00 -7.55 33.76
N LEU A 213 6.03 -6.60 32.83
CA LEU A 213 6.99 -5.50 32.79
C LEU A 213 6.30 -4.19 33.14
N ASN A 214 6.77 -3.53 34.22
CA ASN A 214 6.26 -2.22 34.59
C ASN A 214 6.86 -1.11 33.73
N GLY A 215 6.05 -0.09 33.40
CA GLY A 215 6.50 1.10 32.69
C GLY A 215 6.83 0.88 31.21
N VAL A 216 6.18 -0.10 30.58
CA VAL A 216 6.27 -0.29 29.13
C VAL A 216 5.64 0.88 28.38
N HIS A 217 6.18 1.16 27.19
CA HIS A 217 5.56 2.09 26.25
C HIS A 217 4.73 1.28 25.24
N PRO A 218 3.38 1.34 25.33
CA PRO A 218 2.54 0.59 24.40
C PRO A 218 2.74 1.02 22.94
N TRP A 219 2.68 0.05 22.05
CA TRP A 219 2.66 0.31 20.61
C TRP A 219 1.35 1.00 20.24
N SER A 220 1.44 2.12 19.53
CA SER A 220 0.28 2.88 19.04
C SER A 220 0.54 3.47 17.66
N LEU A 221 -0.48 4.08 17.06
CA LEU A 221 -0.38 4.73 15.75
C LEU A 221 0.56 5.93 15.74
N GLU A 222 0.67 6.62 16.88
CA GLU A 222 1.47 7.84 17.04
C GLU A 222 2.86 7.55 17.64
N HIS A 223 2.95 6.50 18.46
CA HIS A 223 4.16 6.07 19.15
C HIS A 223 4.35 4.55 18.99
N PRO A 224 4.85 4.09 17.82
CA PRO A 224 4.99 2.67 17.49
C PRO A 224 6.21 2.05 18.18
N SER A 225 6.15 1.91 19.50
CA SER A 225 7.26 1.36 20.31
C SER A 225 7.43 -0.14 20.08
N LEU A 226 8.59 -0.54 19.57
CA LEU A 226 8.94 -1.92 19.25
C LEU A 226 10.01 -2.45 20.22
N TYR A 227 9.71 -3.56 20.85
CA TYR A 227 10.62 -4.30 21.72
C TYR A 227 11.21 -5.49 20.96
N THR A 228 12.34 -6.02 21.42
CA THR A 228 12.93 -7.23 20.86
C THR A 228 12.85 -8.35 21.88
N LEU A 229 12.25 -9.47 21.50
CA LEU A 229 12.30 -10.74 22.21
C LEU A 229 13.39 -11.60 21.58
N THR A 230 14.31 -12.11 22.39
CA THR A 230 15.27 -13.14 22.02
C THR A 230 15.04 -14.38 22.88
N VAL A 231 14.92 -15.54 22.25
CA VAL A 231 14.83 -16.83 22.92
C VAL A 231 16.04 -17.66 22.55
N ARG A 232 16.71 -18.26 23.56
CA ARG A 232 17.87 -19.14 23.41
C ARG A 232 17.53 -20.54 23.87
N LEU A 233 17.90 -21.52 23.06
CA LEU A 233 17.91 -22.93 23.45
C LEU A 233 19.31 -23.25 23.99
N ILE A 234 19.43 -23.61 25.27
CA ILE A 234 20.70 -23.79 25.96
C ILE A 234 20.81 -25.22 26.43
N ARG A 235 21.96 -25.84 26.18
CA ARG A 235 22.37 -27.11 26.81
C ARG A 235 23.29 -26.79 27.99
N PRO A 236 22.84 -27.06 29.23
CA PRO A 236 23.68 -26.81 30.41
C PRO A 236 24.99 -27.59 30.34
N GLY A 237 26.06 -26.95 30.75
CA GLY A 237 27.37 -27.59 30.88
C GLY A 237 27.39 -28.63 31.99
N THR A 238 28.11 -29.68 31.75
CA THR A 238 28.32 -30.74 32.76
C THR A 238 29.79 -30.79 33.12
N ASN A 239 30.11 -31.21 34.35
CA ASN A 239 31.50 -31.39 34.81
C ASN A 239 32.38 -30.12 34.68
N GLY A 240 31.81 -28.92 34.96
CA GLY A 240 32.55 -27.66 34.90
C GLY A 240 32.71 -27.06 33.49
N LEU A 241 32.13 -27.66 32.46
CA LEU A 241 32.05 -27.07 31.14
C LEU A 241 30.99 -25.95 31.11
N PRO A 242 31.18 -24.88 30.31
CA PRO A 242 30.21 -23.79 30.18
C PRO A 242 28.94 -24.25 29.46
N ASP A 243 27.85 -23.56 29.72
CA ASP A 243 26.62 -23.72 28.99
C ASP A 243 26.82 -23.43 27.49
N ARG A 244 26.15 -24.22 26.64
CA ARG A 244 26.22 -24.08 25.18
C ARG A 244 24.89 -23.63 24.62
N VAL A 245 24.87 -22.46 23.97
CA VAL A 245 23.73 -22.00 23.16
C VAL A 245 23.67 -22.87 21.91
N LEU A 246 22.59 -23.62 21.74
CA LEU A 246 22.35 -24.46 20.55
C LEU A 246 21.69 -23.68 19.45
N ASP A 247 20.73 -22.83 19.79
CA ASP A 247 20.05 -21.95 18.82
C ASP A 247 19.57 -20.68 19.52
N GLU A 248 19.49 -19.60 18.74
CA GLU A 248 18.96 -18.30 19.16
C GLU A 248 18.00 -17.80 18.10
N ARG A 249 16.86 -17.28 18.50
CA ARG A 249 15.89 -16.65 17.61
C ARG A 249 15.38 -15.36 18.22
N SER A 250 15.31 -14.30 17.40
CA SER A 250 14.80 -13.00 17.79
C SER A 250 13.61 -12.58 16.96
N THR A 251 12.71 -11.82 17.58
CA THR A 251 11.57 -11.17 16.89
C THR A 251 11.29 -9.81 17.53
N ARG A 252 10.82 -8.86 16.72
CA ARG A 252 10.27 -7.61 17.23
C ARG A 252 8.80 -7.78 17.56
N PHE A 253 8.32 -7.05 18.54
CA PHE A 253 6.92 -7.05 18.97
C PHE A 253 6.56 -5.72 19.64
N GLY A 254 5.27 -5.48 19.89
CA GLY A 254 4.79 -4.32 20.64
C GLY A 254 3.81 -4.71 21.72
N PHE A 255 3.91 -4.10 22.89
CA PHE A 255 2.89 -4.20 23.92
C PHE A 255 1.65 -3.46 23.48
N ARG A 256 0.52 -4.14 23.33
CA ARG A 256 -0.74 -3.52 22.93
C ARG A 256 -1.95 -4.36 23.31
N THR A 257 -3.08 -3.69 23.51
CA THR A 257 -4.37 -4.32 23.73
C THR A 257 -5.35 -3.88 22.65
N LEU A 258 -5.93 -4.86 21.93
CA LEU A 258 -6.92 -4.64 20.88
C LEU A 258 -8.28 -5.13 21.34
N GLN A 259 -9.31 -4.32 21.07
CA GLN A 259 -10.71 -4.69 21.28
C GLN A 259 -11.53 -4.19 20.07
N PHE A 260 -12.18 -5.12 19.37
CA PHE A 260 -13.06 -4.78 18.28
C PHE A 260 -14.49 -5.20 18.64
N VAL A 261 -15.29 -4.26 19.06
CA VAL A 261 -16.63 -4.45 19.60
C VAL A 261 -17.69 -3.69 18.77
N ALA A 262 -18.94 -3.82 19.15
CA ALA A 262 -20.05 -3.13 18.48
C ALA A 262 -19.86 -1.60 18.33
N GLY A 263 -19.17 -0.95 19.29
CA GLY A 263 -18.88 0.47 19.27
C GLY A 263 -17.69 0.89 18.40
N GLY A 264 -16.97 -0.05 17.81
CA GLY A 264 -15.79 0.20 16.97
C GLY A 264 -14.53 -0.52 17.42
N LEU A 265 -13.40 -0.07 16.89
CA LEU A 265 -12.07 -0.55 17.25
C LEU A 265 -11.47 0.30 18.37
N TYR A 266 -10.87 -0.37 19.37
CA TYR A 266 -10.12 0.27 20.45
C TYR A 266 -8.70 -0.31 20.48
N LEU A 267 -7.72 0.58 20.49
CA LEU A 267 -6.31 0.28 20.68
C LEU A 267 -5.86 0.90 22.01
N ASN A 268 -5.37 0.07 22.92
CA ASN A 268 -4.95 0.49 24.27
C ASN A 268 -6.03 1.31 25.01
N GLY A 269 -7.30 0.91 24.86
CA GLY A 269 -8.46 1.58 25.45
C GLY A 269 -8.94 2.85 24.73
N GLN A 270 -8.22 3.33 23.70
CA GLN A 270 -8.61 4.50 22.91
C GLN A 270 -9.32 4.06 21.63
N ARG A 271 -10.45 4.70 21.30
CA ARG A 271 -11.17 4.46 20.06
C ARG A 271 -10.33 4.91 18.86
N VAL A 272 -10.23 4.04 17.87
CA VAL A 272 -9.55 4.31 16.58
C VAL A 272 -10.59 4.35 15.47
N GLU A 273 -10.62 5.47 14.73
CA GLU A 273 -11.35 5.59 13.48
C GLU A 273 -10.44 5.16 12.34
N LEU A 274 -10.79 4.04 11.66
CA LEU A 274 -9.99 3.51 10.58
C LEU A 274 -10.18 4.33 9.29
N ARG A 275 -9.08 4.80 8.73
CA ARG A 275 -9.01 5.45 7.43
C ARG A 275 -7.96 4.74 6.60
N GLY A 276 -8.40 3.81 5.76
CA GLY A 276 -7.52 2.89 5.06
C GLY A 276 -7.73 2.84 3.56
N LEU A 277 -6.80 2.16 2.93
CA LEU A 277 -6.85 1.75 1.53
C LEU A 277 -6.57 0.26 1.40
N ASN A 278 -7.12 -0.36 0.37
CA ASN A 278 -6.73 -1.69 -0.08
C ASN A 278 -5.42 -1.59 -0.87
N ARG A 279 -4.53 -2.57 -0.71
CA ARG A 279 -3.23 -2.60 -1.40
C ARG A 279 -3.03 -3.91 -2.14
N HIS A 280 -2.83 -3.86 -3.46
CA HIS A 280 -2.20 -4.91 -4.23
C HIS A 280 -0.67 -4.78 -4.17
N GLN A 281 0.06 -5.89 -3.99
CA GLN A 281 1.52 -5.90 -3.96
C GLN A 281 2.12 -6.08 -5.37
N SER A 282 1.62 -5.32 -6.34
CA SER A 282 2.09 -5.36 -7.73
C SER A 282 2.75 -4.04 -8.14
N TYR A 283 3.74 -4.14 -9.01
CA TYR A 283 4.57 -3.03 -9.47
C TYR A 283 4.72 -3.06 -10.97
N ALA A 284 4.75 -1.89 -11.60
CA ALA A 284 4.99 -1.77 -13.02
C ALA A 284 6.30 -2.50 -13.40
N TYR A 285 6.31 -3.18 -14.51
CA TYR A 285 7.43 -3.92 -15.09
C TYR A 285 7.88 -5.18 -14.34
N GLN A 286 7.65 -5.31 -13.03
CA GLN A 286 8.19 -6.38 -12.19
C GLN A 286 7.13 -7.27 -11.50
N GLY A 287 5.85 -6.93 -11.60
CA GLY A 287 4.80 -7.69 -10.91
C GLY A 287 5.03 -7.74 -9.39
N TYR A 288 5.20 -8.94 -8.83
CA TYR A 288 5.45 -9.11 -7.39
C TYR A 288 6.93 -8.94 -6.99
N ALA A 289 7.86 -9.05 -7.97
CA ALA A 289 9.30 -9.19 -7.70
C ALA A 289 9.98 -7.85 -7.46
N MET A 290 9.83 -7.31 -6.24
CA MET A 290 10.48 -6.08 -5.81
C MET A 290 11.20 -6.27 -4.48
N PRO A 291 12.40 -5.67 -4.31
CA PRO A 291 13.14 -5.75 -3.07
C PRO A 291 12.44 -5.04 -1.91
N ASP A 292 12.90 -5.32 -0.70
CA ASP A 292 12.30 -4.87 0.56
C ASP A 292 12.16 -3.34 0.65
N ASN A 293 13.12 -2.59 0.09
CA ASN A 293 13.09 -1.14 0.06
C ASN A 293 11.82 -0.58 -0.61
N ILE A 294 11.41 -1.16 -1.74
CA ILE A 294 10.19 -0.77 -2.47
C ILE A 294 8.92 -1.21 -1.73
N GLN A 295 8.95 -2.38 -1.07
CA GLN A 295 7.84 -2.82 -0.23
C GLN A 295 7.61 -1.85 0.94
N ARG A 296 8.69 -1.38 1.57
CA ARG A 296 8.67 -0.39 2.66
C ARG A 296 8.18 0.99 2.20
N LEU A 297 8.49 1.38 0.95
CA LEU A 297 8.03 2.63 0.36
C LEU A 297 6.50 2.73 0.34
N ASP A 298 5.78 1.67 0.00
CA ASP A 298 4.31 1.69 0.01
C ASP A 298 3.75 2.02 1.41
N ALA A 299 4.32 1.49 2.49
CA ALA A 299 3.92 1.84 3.85
C ALA A 299 4.24 3.31 4.19
N GLN A 300 5.39 3.82 3.73
CA GLN A 300 5.75 5.23 3.91
C GLN A 300 4.77 6.16 3.19
N LEU A 301 4.39 5.84 1.94
CA LEU A 301 3.41 6.61 1.18
C LEU A 301 2.03 6.58 1.84
N LEU A 302 1.56 5.43 2.31
CA LEU A 302 0.31 5.32 3.05
C LEU A 302 0.28 6.23 4.28
N LYS A 303 1.34 6.23 5.09
CA LYS A 303 1.39 7.03 6.32
C LYS A 303 1.64 8.50 6.08
N LYS A 304 2.71 8.81 5.32
CA LYS A 304 3.23 10.18 5.20
C LYS A 304 2.48 10.99 4.15
N GLU A 305 2.26 10.41 2.97
CA GLU A 305 1.62 11.13 1.86
C GLU A 305 0.09 11.06 1.98
N LEU A 306 -0.46 9.85 2.05
CA LEU A 306 -1.92 9.65 2.06
C LEU A 306 -2.56 9.85 3.46
N GLY A 307 -1.78 9.86 4.54
CA GLY A 307 -2.32 10.03 5.89
C GLY A 307 -3.23 8.90 6.34
N CYS A 308 -3.09 7.71 5.77
CA CYS A 308 -3.79 6.52 6.22
C CYS A 308 -3.26 6.03 7.56
N ASN A 309 -4.14 5.51 8.41
CA ASN A 309 -3.77 4.85 9.66
C ASN A 309 -3.97 3.33 9.60
N ALA A 310 -4.54 2.84 8.49
CA ALA A 310 -4.79 1.43 8.25
C ALA A 310 -4.60 1.05 6.78
N VAL A 311 -4.35 -0.23 6.52
CA VAL A 311 -4.28 -0.82 5.19
C VAL A 311 -4.87 -2.24 5.22
N ARG A 312 -5.58 -2.62 4.16
CA ARG A 312 -5.95 -4.01 3.91
C ARG A 312 -5.07 -4.55 2.78
N THR A 313 -4.40 -5.68 3.03
CA THR A 313 -3.55 -6.33 2.02
C THR A 313 -4.39 -7.34 1.23
N SER A 314 -5.04 -6.85 0.20
CA SER A 314 -5.96 -7.61 -0.66
C SER A 314 -5.20 -8.35 -1.78
N HIS A 315 -5.42 -9.62 -2.05
CA HIS A 315 -6.18 -10.57 -1.21
C HIS A 315 -5.23 -11.68 -0.83
N CYS A 316 -4.17 -11.35 -0.09
CA CYS A 316 -3.10 -12.30 0.28
C CYS A 316 -2.15 -11.73 1.34
N PRO A 317 -1.37 -12.59 2.01
CA PRO A 317 -0.32 -12.18 2.93
C PRO A 317 0.77 -11.34 2.22
N PRO A 318 1.13 -10.15 2.77
CA PRO A 318 2.09 -9.24 2.15
C PRO A 318 3.55 -9.65 2.42
N SER A 319 4.50 -8.91 1.83
CA SER A 319 5.92 -9.01 2.16
C SER A 319 6.16 -8.73 3.65
N PRO A 320 7.05 -9.49 4.34
CA PRO A 320 7.48 -9.17 5.71
C PRO A 320 8.02 -7.74 5.84
N ALA A 321 8.80 -7.25 4.87
CA ALA A 321 9.34 -5.89 4.89
C ALA A 321 8.25 -4.80 4.89
N PHE A 322 7.11 -5.06 4.25
CA PHE A 322 5.95 -4.17 4.33
C PHE A 322 5.33 -4.15 5.73
N LEU A 323 5.20 -5.31 6.37
CA LEU A 323 4.70 -5.42 7.75
C LEU A 323 5.65 -4.77 8.75
N ASP A 324 6.96 -4.98 8.61
CA ASP A 324 7.99 -4.31 9.40
C ASP A 324 7.88 -2.79 9.32
N ALA A 325 7.66 -2.26 8.11
CA ALA A 325 7.45 -0.83 7.93
C ALA A 325 6.13 -0.35 8.56
N CYS A 326 5.05 -1.15 8.50
CA CYS A 326 3.79 -0.84 9.18
C CYS A 326 3.96 -0.83 10.71
N ASP A 327 4.73 -1.78 11.25
CA ASP A 327 5.07 -1.83 12.68
C ASP A 327 5.82 -0.56 13.13
N GLU A 328 6.80 -0.12 12.34
CA GLU A 328 7.65 1.04 12.62
C GLU A 328 6.91 2.39 12.44
N LEU A 329 5.97 2.44 11.52
CA LEU A 329 5.23 3.67 11.18
C LEU A 329 3.90 3.81 11.94
N GLY A 330 3.45 2.78 12.65
CA GLY A 330 2.16 2.78 13.31
C GLY A 330 1.00 2.77 12.31
N ILE A 331 0.95 1.75 11.44
CA ILE A 331 -0.15 1.49 10.50
C ILE A 331 -0.81 0.17 10.90
N LEU A 332 -2.12 0.17 11.08
CA LEU A 332 -2.89 -1.06 11.30
C LEU A 332 -3.06 -1.86 10.02
N VAL A 333 -2.84 -3.17 10.08
CA VAL A 333 -2.91 -4.07 8.92
C VAL A 333 -4.04 -5.07 9.10
N PHE A 334 -4.96 -5.09 8.16
CA PHE A 334 -5.92 -6.16 7.93
C PHE A 334 -5.35 -7.06 6.82
N THR A 335 -4.81 -8.23 7.18
CA THR A 335 -4.28 -9.21 6.22
C THR A 335 -5.18 -10.43 6.16
N GLU A 336 -5.25 -11.08 5.00
CA GLU A 336 -6.21 -12.15 4.74
C GLU A 336 -5.60 -13.34 3.98
N MET A 337 -6.28 -14.50 4.11
CA MET A 337 -5.95 -15.70 3.35
C MET A 337 -6.08 -15.45 1.85
N PRO A 338 -5.25 -16.09 1.01
CA PRO A 338 -5.34 -15.94 -0.44
C PRO A 338 -6.70 -16.39 -0.98
N GLY A 339 -7.29 -15.61 -1.88
CA GLY A 339 -8.53 -15.98 -2.58
C GLY A 339 -9.48 -14.82 -2.84
N TRP A 340 -10.23 -14.90 -3.95
CA TRP A 340 -11.25 -13.96 -4.36
C TRP A 340 -12.43 -14.69 -4.97
N GLN A 341 -13.62 -14.52 -4.38
CA GLN A 341 -14.94 -15.05 -4.77
C GLN A 341 -15.07 -16.58 -4.83
N HIS A 342 -14.09 -17.30 -5.35
CA HIS A 342 -14.14 -18.74 -5.59
C HIS A 342 -13.88 -19.58 -4.34
N LEU A 343 -14.65 -20.65 -4.17
CA LEU A 343 -14.39 -21.75 -3.24
C LEU A 343 -14.29 -23.04 -4.05
N GLY A 344 -13.14 -23.71 -3.97
CA GLY A 344 -12.89 -24.98 -4.63
C GLY A 344 -13.41 -26.19 -3.86
N ASP A 345 -12.95 -27.36 -4.28
CA ASP A 345 -13.26 -28.64 -3.66
C ASP A 345 -12.59 -28.84 -2.29
N ASP A 346 -12.71 -30.03 -1.70
CA ASP A 346 -12.13 -30.34 -0.40
C ASP A 346 -10.59 -30.25 -0.39
N THR A 347 -9.93 -30.55 -1.51
CA THR A 347 -8.46 -30.42 -1.67
C THR A 347 -8.06 -28.93 -1.65
N TRP A 348 -8.76 -28.12 -2.41
CA TRP A 348 -8.57 -26.67 -2.42
C TRP A 348 -8.80 -26.08 -1.01
N LYS A 349 -9.89 -26.48 -0.32
CA LYS A 349 -10.23 -26.03 1.04
C LYS A 349 -9.18 -26.47 2.07
N ALA A 350 -8.62 -27.67 1.93
CA ALA A 350 -7.53 -28.13 2.78
C ALA A 350 -6.27 -27.28 2.61
N GLN A 351 -5.92 -26.92 1.35
CA GLN A 351 -4.81 -26.03 1.06
C GLN A 351 -5.08 -24.62 1.61
N ALA A 352 -6.28 -24.09 1.44
CA ALA A 352 -6.69 -22.80 2.00
C ALA A 352 -6.56 -22.74 3.53
N LEU A 353 -6.92 -23.83 4.22
CA LEU A 353 -6.74 -23.94 5.67
C LEU A 353 -5.26 -23.97 6.07
N GLN A 354 -4.40 -24.63 5.26
CA GLN A 354 -2.95 -24.61 5.46
C GLN A 354 -2.39 -23.20 5.26
N ASN A 355 -2.84 -22.48 4.23
CA ASN A 355 -2.44 -21.09 3.97
C ASN A 355 -2.80 -20.16 5.16
N CYS A 356 -3.98 -20.35 5.79
CA CYS A 356 -4.34 -19.65 7.02
C CYS A 356 -3.35 -19.91 8.17
N ARG A 357 -2.94 -21.17 8.38
CA ARG A 357 -1.97 -21.53 9.42
C ARG A 357 -0.63 -20.85 9.18
N GLU A 358 -0.13 -20.92 7.95
CA GLU A 358 1.15 -20.33 7.57
C GLU A 358 1.14 -18.81 7.76
N MET A 359 0.10 -18.13 7.28
CA MET A 359 -0.08 -16.68 7.44
C MET A 359 0.00 -16.27 8.92
N VAL A 360 -0.77 -16.93 9.78
CA VAL A 360 -0.81 -16.57 11.20
C VAL A 360 0.51 -16.89 11.90
N CYS A 361 1.08 -18.07 11.70
CA CYS A 361 2.33 -18.46 12.34
C CYS A 361 3.49 -17.55 11.94
N GLN A 362 3.52 -17.10 10.66
CA GLN A 362 4.59 -16.23 10.18
C GLN A 362 4.47 -14.81 10.71
N TYR A 363 3.26 -14.29 10.92
CA TYR A 363 3.06 -12.84 11.13
C TYR A 363 2.48 -12.45 12.49
N ARG A 364 2.13 -13.39 13.36
CA ARG A 364 1.48 -13.12 14.65
C ARG A 364 2.28 -12.29 15.65
N ASN A 365 3.58 -12.08 15.43
CA ASN A 365 4.39 -11.19 16.26
C ASN A 365 4.35 -9.72 15.80
N HIS A 366 3.86 -9.40 14.59
CA HIS A 366 3.74 -8.02 14.11
C HIS A 366 2.63 -7.27 14.86
N PRO A 367 2.94 -6.21 15.63
CA PRO A 367 1.92 -5.45 16.35
C PRO A 367 0.98 -4.67 15.43
N SER A 368 1.38 -4.34 14.21
CA SER A 368 0.54 -3.66 13.22
C SER A 368 -0.66 -4.48 12.79
N ILE A 369 -0.56 -5.82 12.73
CA ILE A 369 -1.71 -6.66 12.34
C ILE A 369 -2.77 -6.60 13.44
N PHE A 370 -3.95 -6.06 13.10
CA PHE A 370 -5.06 -5.94 14.03
C PHE A 370 -6.22 -6.89 13.72
N LEU A 371 -6.24 -7.50 12.53
CA LEU A 371 -7.36 -8.30 12.05
C LEU A 371 -6.89 -9.40 11.10
N TRP A 372 -7.32 -10.63 11.36
CA TRP A 372 -7.06 -11.77 10.49
C TRP A 372 -8.24 -12.01 9.54
N GLY A 373 -8.02 -11.95 8.24
CA GLY A 373 -8.97 -12.34 7.22
C GLY A 373 -8.99 -13.85 7.02
N VAL A 374 -10.05 -14.49 7.50
CA VAL A 374 -10.18 -15.96 7.53
C VAL A 374 -11.25 -16.47 6.56
N ARG A 375 -11.76 -15.58 5.72
CA ARG A 375 -12.74 -15.85 4.68
C ARG A 375 -12.20 -15.38 3.35
N VAL A 376 -12.44 -16.14 2.30
CA VAL A 376 -12.13 -15.72 0.92
C VAL A 376 -12.98 -14.50 0.56
N SER A 377 -12.31 -13.41 0.16
CA SER A 377 -12.96 -12.14 -0.13
C SER A 377 -14.10 -12.29 -1.13
N GLY A 378 -15.30 -11.79 -0.78
CA GLY A 378 -16.47 -11.79 -1.66
C GLY A 378 -17.09 -13.15 -1.95
N SER A 379 -16.63 -14.23 -1.34
CA SER A 379 -17.15 -15.59 -1.57
C SER A 379 -18.55 -15.82 -0.97
N ALA A 380 -19.23 -16.87 -1.46
CA ALA A 380 -20.44 -17.39 -0.86
C ALA A 380 -20.22 -17.89 0.58
N ASP A 381 -21.30 -18.07 1.33
CA ASP A 381 -21.27 -18.68 2.65
C ASP A 381 -20.97 -20.19 2.56
N ASP A 382 -20.03 -20.65 3.41
CA ASP A 382 -19.73 -22.06 3.64
C ASP A 382 -19.44 -22.23 5.14
N GLU A 383 -20.48 -22.60 5.89
CA GLU A 383 -20.41 -22.69 7.36
C GLU A 383 -19.34 -23.66 7.83
N ALA A 384 -19.29 -24.85 7.24
CA ALA A 384 -18.37 -25.91 7.67
C ALA A 384 -16.91 -25.50 7.45
N PHE A 385 -16.62 -24.90 6.31
CA PHE A 385 -15.27 -24.43 5.98
C PHE A 385 -14.85 -23.23 6.85
N TYR A 386 -15.68 -22.20 6.93
CA TYR A 386 -15.35 -20.98 7.68
C TYR A 386 -15.33 -21.16 9.19
N LYS A 387 -16.09 -22.13 9.74
CA LYS A 387 -15.93 -22.54 11.12
C LYS A 387 -14.52 -23.07 11.38
N ARG A 388 -14.02 -23.94 10.49
CA ARG A 388 -12.64 -24.50 10.59
C ARG A 388 -11.54 -23.43 10.48
N THR A 389 -11.66 -22.46 9.55
CA THR A 389 -10.67 -21.39 9.41
C THR A 389 -10.64 -20.51 10.66
N ASN A 390 -11.80 -20.10 11.17
CA ASN A 390 -11.93 -19.30 12.40
C ASN A 390 -11.34 -20.03 13.61
N GLU A 391 -11.69 -21.29 13.85
CA GLU A 391 -11.18 -22.10 14.97
C GLU A 391 -9.65 -22.27 14.87
N THR A 392 -9.13 -22.48 13.66
CA THR A 392 -7.70 -22.65 13.43
C THR A 392 -6.94 -21.36 13.79
N VAL A 393 -7.41 -20.22 13.32
CA VAL A 393 -6.73 -18.93 13.54
C VAL A 393 -6.83 -18.51 15.01
N ARG A 394 -7.99 -18.61 15.65
CA ARG A 394 -8.16 -18.27 17.07
C ARG A 394 -7.29 -19.13 18.01
N ARG A 395 -7.03 -20.40 17.64
CA ARG A 395 -6.12 -21.26 18.40
C ARG A 395 -4.66 -20.87 18.24
N LEU A 396 -4.26 -20.38 17.05
CA LEU A 396 -2.88 -19.97 16.76
C LEU A 396 -2.56 -18.58 17.27
N ASP A 397 -3.54 -17.70 17.31
CA ASP A 397 -3.45 -16.33 17.83
C ASP A 397 -4.76 -15.89 18.47
N PRO A 398 -4.88 -16.00 19.79
CA PRO A 398 -6.06 -15.56 20.54
C PRO A 398 -6.10 -14.05 20.79
N THR A 399 -5.06 -13.30 20.40
CA THR A 399 -4.91 -11.87 20.72
C THR A 399 -5.56 -10.95 19.70
N ARG A 400 -5.93 -11.47 18.52
CA ARG A 400 -6.52 -10.70 17.42
C ARG A 400 -7.87 -11.28 17.00
N PRO A 401 -8.83 -10.39 16.68
CA PRO A 401 -10.11 -10.82 16.13
C PRO A 401 -9.96 -11.34 14.69
N THR A 402 -10.94 -12.15 14.29
CA THR A 402 -11.11 -12.65 12.93
C THR A 402 -12.14 -11.83 12.16
N ALA A 403 -11.98 -11.72 10.83
CA ALA A 403 -12.91 -11.09 9.92
C ALA A 403 -12.98 -11.82 8.58
N GLY A 404 -13.89 -11.40 7.73
CA GLY A 404 -13.96 -11.83 6.35
C GLY A 404 -14.73 -10.83 5.50
N ALA A 405 -14.14 -10.38 4.40
CA ALA A 405 -14.78 -9.44 3.49
C ALA A 405 -15.92 -10.11 2.71
N ARG A 406 -17.08 -9.49 2.71
CA ARG A 406 -18.31 -9.99 2.10
C ARG A 406 -18.86 -8.99 1.09
N SER A 407 -19.36 -9.50 -0.03
CA SER A 407 -20.11 -8.71 -1.02
C SER A 407 -21.62 -8.85 -0.87
N SER A 408 -22.09 -9.80 -0.05
CA SER A 408 -23.51 -10.09 0.15
C SER A 408 -24.00 -9.56 1.50
N ARG A 409 -25.15 -8.91 1.51
CA ARG A 409 -25.88 -8.53 2.73
C ARG A 409 -26.40 -9.76 3.45
N LYS A 410 -26.52 -9.69 4.77
CA LYS A 410 -27.07 -10.76 5.64
C LYS A 410 -26.33 -12.10 5.54
N SER A 411 -25.09 -12.08 5.04
CA SER A 411 -24.19 -13.22 5.05
C SER A 411 -23.92 -13.68 6.48
N GLN A 412 -23.74 -14.97 6.66
CA GLN A 412 -23.48 -15.59 7.95
C GLN A 412 -22.20 -15.01 8.61
N LEU A 413 -22.28 -14.70 9.89
CA LEU A 413 -21.17 -14.14 10.67
C LEU A 413 -20.64 -15.17 11.67
N LEU A 414 -19.56 -15.85 11.31
CA LEU A 414 -18.80 -16.76 12.18
C LEU A 414 -17.61 -16.05 12.83
N GLU A 415 -17.13 -15.01 12.20
CA GLU A 415 -16.00 -14.17 12.59
C GLU A 415 -16.39 -13.23 13.74
N ASP A 416 -15.39 -12.56 14.32
CA ASP A 416 -15.58 -11.58 15.38
C ASP A 416 -16.01 -10.21 14.83
N VAL A 417 -15.65 -9.90 13.57
CA VAL A 417 -15.92 -8.64 12.89
C VAL A 417 -16.59 -8.89 11.55
N TYR A 418 -17.67 -8.15 11.27
CA TYR A 418 -18.31 -8.14 9.97
C TYR A 418 -17.59 -7.11 9.06
N ALA A 419 -16.89 -7.58 8.05
CA ALA A 419 -16.29 -6.73 7.03
C ALA A 419 -17.14 -6.79 5.75
N TYR A 420 -17.52 -5.62 5.20
CA TYR A 420 -18.43 -5.52 4.07
C TYR A 420 -17.83 -4.70 2.93
N ASN A 421 -17.90 -5.24 1.71
CA ASN A 421 -17.56 -4.54 0.48
C ASN A 421 -18.76 -3.70 0.05
N ASP A 422 -18.74 -2.41 0.41
CA ASP A 422 -19.86 -1.49 0.19
C ASP A 422 -19.71 -0.74 -1.13
N TYR A 423 -20.32 -1.28 -2.16
CA TYR A 423 -20.41 -0.66 -3.47
C TYR A 423 -21.79 -0.04 -3.74
N SER A 424 -22.50 0.42 -2.70
CA SER A 424 -23.85 0.97 -2.82
C SER A 424 -23.87 2.40 -3.38
N TYR A 425 -22.83 3.21 -3.12
CA TYR A 425 -22.83 4.61 -3.50
C TYR A 425 -22.70 4.84 -5.02
N ARG A 426 -23.73 5.47 -5.60
CA ARG A 426 -23.80 5.76 -7.05
C ARG A 426 -23.59 7.24 -7.41
N GLY A 427 -22.99 8.04 -6.50
CA GLY A 427 -22.76 9.47 -6.70
C GLY A 427 -23.87 10.35 -6.14
N ARG A 428 -24.94 9.79 -5.60
CA ARG A 428 -26.06 10.49 -4.96
C ARG A 428 -26.54 9.69 -3.73
N GLY A 429 -27.15 10.39 -2.78
CA GLY A 429 -27.66 9.79 -1.55
C GLY A 429 -26.57 9.48 -0.53
N PRO A 430 -26.81 8.56 0.41
CA PRO A 430 -25.83 8.15 1.42
C PRO A 430 -24.59 7.53 0.79
N GLY A 431 -23.40 7.88 1.34
CA GLY A 431 -22.11 7.38 0.88
C GLY A 431 -21.88 5.89 1.14
N CYS A 432 -22.56 5.33 2.14
CA CYS A 432 -22.53 3.90 2.45
C CYS A 432 -23.87 3.41 2.93
N GLU A 433 -24.05 2.09 2.96
CA GLU A 433 -25.26 1.48 3.49
C GLU A 433 -25.35 1.60 5.02
N ALA A 434 -26.58 1.67 5.50
CA ALA A 434 -26.83 1.57 6.93
C ALA A 434 -26.45 0.16 7.42
N ARG A 435 -25.62 0.05 8.44
CA ARG A 435 -25.15 -1.21 9.03
C ARG A 435 -26.28 -2.20 9.29
N GLY A 436 -27.43 -1.73 9.79
CA GLY A 436 -28.60 -2.58 10.08
C GLY A 436 -29.23 -3.22 8.84
N ASN A 437 -29.00 -2.67 7.63
CA ASN A 437 -29.43 -3.26 6.37
C ASN A 437 -28.47 -4.37 5.91
N VAL A 438 -27.19 -4.25 6.28
CA VAL A 438 -26.11 -5.17 5.89
C VAL A 438 -26.06 -6.37 6.81
N THR A 439 -26.10 -6.18 8.13
CA THR A 439 -26.06 -7.27 9.10
C THR A 439 -27.05 -7.06 10.25
N PRO A 440 -27.81 -8.11 10.63
CA PRO A 440 -28.69 -8.05 11.79
C PRO A 440 -27.90 -8.12 13.11
N ASP A 441 -26.65 -8.61 13.11
CA ASP A 441 -25.83 -8.71 14.31
C ASP A 441 -25.11 -7.40 14.61
N THR A 442 -25.75 -6.57 15.48
CA THR A 442 -25.21 -5.29 15.92
C THR A 442 -24.30 -5.40 17.15
N ARG A 443 -24.13 -6.61 17.72
CA ARG A 443 -23.32 -6.85 18.94
C ARG A 443 -21.82 -6.99 18.62
N LYS A 444 -21.46 -7.35 17.38
CA LYS A 444 -20.10 -7.53 16.92
C LYS A 444 -19.54 -6.28 16.23
N GLY A 445 -18.24 -6.21 16.00
CA GLY A 445 -17.59 -5.13 15.24
C GLY A 445 -18.05 -5.09 13.77
N TYR A 446 -17.98 -3.92 13.16
CA TYR A 446 -18.31 -3.71 11.75
C TYR A 446 -17.34 -2.71 11.10
N LEU A 447 -16.91 -3.01 9.89
CA LEU A 447 -16.13 -2.09 9.05
C LEU A 447 -16.50 -2.25 7.57
N ILE A 448 -16.20 -1.23 6.77
CA ILE A 448 -16.32 -1.26 5.31
C ILE A 448 -14.94 -1.65 4.75
N SER A 449 -14.84 -2.88 4.20
CA SER A 449 -13.58 -3.45 3.70
C SER A 449 -13.20 -2.98 2.30
N GLU A 450 -14.20 -2.59 1.49
CA GLU A 450 -13.97 -2.02 0.16
C GLU A 450 -15.07 -1.02 -0.19
N PHE A 451 -14.70 0.04 -0.92
CA PHE A 451 -15.63 0.97 -1.57
C PHE A 451 -14.95 1.72 -2.72
N GLY A 452 -15.71 2.29 -3.63
CA GLY A 452 -15.20 3.11 -4.75
C GLY A 452 -14.69 2.28 -5.92
N GLY A 453 -13.48 2.57 -6.38
CA GLY A 453 -12.74 1.79 -7.38
C GLY A 453 -13.48 1.51 -8.67
N GLN A 454 -13.79 0.25 -8.87
CA GLN A 454 -14.43 -0.25 -10.10
C GLN A 454 -15.78 0.40 -10.45
N GLN A 455 -16.47 1.02 -9.49
CA GLN A 455 -17.72 1.73 -9.78
C GLN A 455 -17.51 3.05 -10.50
N PHE A 456 -16.35 3.66 -10.35
CA PHE A 456 -16.01 4.94 -10.96
C PHE A 456 -14.50 5.05 -11.14
N PRO A 457 -13.90 4.25 -12.06
CA PRO A 457 -12.49 4.33 -12.36
C PRO A 457 -12.17 5.71 -12.94
N ALA A 458 -10.99 6.27 -12.57
CA ALA A 458 -10.52 7.52 -13.14
C ALA A 458 -9.02 7.44 -13.46
N LYS A 459 -8.68 7.87 -14.65
CA LYS A 459 -7.31 8.00 -15.13
C LYS A 459 -6.77 9.39 -14.79
N ALA A 460 -5.47 9.51 -14.65
CA ALA A 460 -4.85 10.80 -14.40
C ALA A 460 -5.09 11.82 -15.53
N PHE A 461 -5.33 11.32 -16.75
CA PHE A 461 -5.58 12.10 -17.97
C PHE A 461 -7.05 12.23 -18.37
N ASP A 462 -7.99 11.78 -17.53
CA ASP A 462 -9.41 12.10 -17.70
C ASP A 462 -9.66 13.60 -17.50
N ASP A 463 -10.79 14.11 -17.97
CA ASP A 463 -11.17 15.50 -17.77
C ASP A 463 -11.32 15.89 -16.29
N GLU A 464 -11.25 17.18 -16.01
CA GLU A 464 -11.34 17.68 -14.62
C GLU A 464 -12.64 17.29 -13.91
N PRO A 465 -13.84 17.38 -14.55
CA PRO A 465 -15.10 16.94 -13.93
C PRO A 465 -15.07 15.48 -13.52
N HIS A 466 -14.52 14.58 -14.35
CA HIS A 466 -14.45 13.15 -14.04
C HIS A 466 -13.50 12.87 -12.88
N ARG A 467 -12.29 13.46 -12.89
CA ARG A 467 -11.32 13.34 -11.79
C ARG A 467 -11.87 13.89 -10.48
N LEU A 468 -12.56 15.03 -10.51
CA LEU A 468 -13.23 15.63 -9.36
C LEU A 468 -14.37 14.74 -8.84
N ALA A 469 -15.19 14.20 -9.74
CA ALA A 469 -16.29 13.31 -9.36
C ALA A 469 -15.78 12.06 -8.63
N GLN A 470 -14.66 11.48 -9.05
CA GLN A 470 -14.01 10.38 -8.29
C GLN A 470 -13.61 10.84 -6.90
N ALA A 471 -12.90 11.96 -6.76
CA ALA A 471 -12.45 12.47 -5.48
C ALA A 471 -13.62 12.73 -4.51
N LEU A 472 -14.69 13.38 -4.98
CA LEU A 472 -15.88 13.63 -4.16
C LEU A 472 -16.64 12.34 -3.78
N ARG A 473 -16.57 11.28 -4.59
CA ARG A 473 -17.11 9.96 -4.23
C ARG A 473 -16.35 9.34 -3.06
N TYR A 474 -15.01 9.39 -3.07
CA TYR A 474 -14.20 8.96 -1.93
C TYR A 474 -14.52 9.78 -0.68
N ALA A 475 -14.59 11.10 -0.80
CA ALA A 475 -14.97 11.99 0.32
C ALA A 475 -16.36 11.65 0.89
N ALA A 476 -17.34 11.33 0.04
CA ALA A 476 -18.70 11.00 0.45
C ALA A 476 -18.76 9.70 1.28
N VAL A 477 -18.08 8.65 0.82
CA VAL A 477 -18.07 7.37 1.56
C VAL A 477 -17.30 7.49 2.85
N LEU A 478 -16.12 8.15 2.86
CA LEU A 478 -15.36 8.42 4.07
C LEU A 478 -16.20 9.21 5.09
N ASN A 479 -16.87 10.27 4.66
CA ASN A 479 -17.74 11.09 5.53
C ASN A 479 -18.82 10.25 6.20
N ASP A 480 -19.56 9.47 5.39
CA ASP A 480 -20.72 8.75 5.89
C ASP A 480 -20.32 7.51 6.71
N SER A 481 -19.16 6.91 6.44
CA SER A 481 -18.60 5.85 7.30
C SER A 481 -18.22 6.37 8.69
N ILE A 482 -17.69 7.60 8.78
CA ILE A 482 -17.38 8.27 10.04
C ILE A 482 -18.66 8.69 10.78
N ALA A 483 -19.64 9.21 10.04
CA ALA A 483 -20.90 9.68 10.62
C ALA A 483 -21.77 8.54 11.18
N GLN A 484 -21.63 7.33 10.66
CA GLN A 484 -22.46 6.21 11.04
C GLN A 484 -21.97 5.53 12.32
N GLN A 485 -22.82 5.52 13.36
CA GLN A 485 -22.51 4.87 14.63
C GLN A 485 -22.25 3.36 14.45
N GLY A 486 -21.19 2.85 15.08
CA GLY A 486 -20.82 1.44 15.08
C GLY A 486 -20.08 0.97 13.84
N VAL A 487 -19.76 1.86 12.92
CA VAL A 487 -18.77 1.63 11.86
C VAL A 487 -17.40 2.01 12.40
N ALA A 488 -16.42 1.11 12.31
CA ALA A 488 -15.06 1.38 12.79
C ALA A 488 -14.22 2.16 11.77
N GLY A 489 -14.71 2.32 10.56
CA GLY A 489 -14.07 3.02 9.45
C GLY A 489 -14.12 2.24 8.14
N SER A 490 -13.35 2.67 7.17
CA SER A 490 -13.45 2.15 5.81
C SER A 490 -12.11 2.10 5.06
N PHE A 491 -12.07 1.18 4.06
CA PHE A 491 -10.90 0.96 3.18
C PHE A 491 -11.31 1.20 1.72
N GLY A 492 -10.76 2.25 1.11
CA GLY A 492 -11.00 2.54 -0.31
C GLY A 492 -10.34 1.53 -1.24
N TRP A 493 -10.96 1.21 -2.33
CA TRP A 493 -10.39 0.41 -3.40
C TRP A 493 -9.87 1.34 -4.50
N CYS A 494 -8.54 1.53 -4.66
CA CYS A 494 -7.45 1.01 -3.86
C CYS A 494 -6.30 2.02 -3.79
N MET A 495 -5.14 1.65 -3.24
CA MET A 495 -3.98 2.54 -3.13
C MET A 495 -3.43 2.93 -4.50
N THR A 496 -3.17 1.94 -5.35
CA THR A 496 -2.55 2.15 -6.67
C THR A 496 -3.34 1.49 -7.78
N ASP A 497 -3.24 2.01 -8.98
CA ASP A 497 -3.64 1.28 -10.20
C ASP A 497 -2.85 -0.03 -10.28
N TYR A 498 -3.38 -1.04 -10.99
CA TYR A 498 -2.75 -2.35 -11.14
C TYR A 498 -3.09 -3.00 -12.47
N ASN A 499 -2.22 -3.90 -12.92
CA ASN A 499 -2.49 -4.68 -14.12
C ASN A 499 -3.61 -5.70 -13.83
N THR A 500 -4.60 -5.77 -14.71
CA THR A 500 -5.79 -6.58 -14.54
C THR A 500 -5.81 -7.80 -15.45
N HIS A 501 -6.48 -8.86 -14.98
CA HIS A 501 -6.72 -10.08 -15.75
C HIS A 501 -7.72 -9.83 -16.90
N ARG A 502 -7.57 -10.56 -18.02
CA ARG A 502 -8.42 -10.45 -19.22
C ARG A 502 -9.91 -10.62 -18.92
N GLU A 503 -10.24 -11.46 -17.95
CA GLU A 503 -11.63 -11.79 -17.62
C GLU A 503 -12.33 -10.68 -16.82
N PHE A 504 -11.54 -9.87 -16.11
CA PHE A 504 -12.05 -8.75 -15.32
C PHE A 504 -12.01 -7.41 -16.06
N GLY A 505 -11.20 -7.26 -16.97
CA GLY A 505 -10.53 -6.29 -17.64
C GLY A 505 -11.01 -5.03 -18.22
N SER A 506 -10.21 -4.00 -18.06
CA SER A 506 -10.15 -2.81 -18.88
C SER A 506 -9.56 -3.13 -20.26
N GLY A 507 -9.85 -2.30 -21.26
CA GLY A 507 -9.37 -2.50 -22.62
C GLY A 507 -7.86 -2.54 -22.77
N ASP A 508 -7.13 -1.79 -21.93
CA ASP A 508 -5.67 -1.69 -21.94
C ASP A 508 -4.98 -2.53 -20.85
N ARG A 509 -5.72 -3.37 -20.14
CA ARG A 509 -5.22 -4.26 -19.08
C ARG A 509 -4.63 -3.53 -17.87
N VAL A 510 -5.12 -2.33 -17.59
CA VAL A 510 -4.85 -1.58 -16.35
C VAL A 510 -6.18 -1.22 -15.69
N SER A 511 -6.34 -1.58 -14.44
CA SER A 511 -7.47 -1.13 -13.60
C SER A 511 -7.14 0.22 -12.96
N TYR A 512 -7.83 1.27 -13.39
CA TYR A 512 -7.61 2.65 -12.93
C TYR A 512 -8.39 2.97 -11.65
N HIS A 513 -8.31 2.06 -10.68
CA HIS A 513 -9.06 2.13 -9.42
C HIS A 513 -8.31 2.87 -8.32
N GLY A 514 -6.99 3.00 -8.47
CA GLY A 514 -6.12 3.58 -7.45
C GLY A 514 -6.36 5.06 -7.20
N VAL A 515 -6.05 5.51 -5.98
CA VAL A 515 -5.86 6.93 -5.68
C VAL A 515 -4.49 7.42 -6.15
N MET A 516 -3.59 6.50 -6.47
CA MET A 516 -2.31 6.71 -7.13
C MET A 516 -2.22 5.88 -8.41
N ASP A 517 -1.33 6.25 -9.34
CA ASP A 517 -1.05 5.47 -10.54
C ASP A 517 -0.16 4.24 -10.25
N LEU A 518 0.21 3.47 -11.29
CA LEU A 518 1.09 2.30 -11.19
C LEU A 518 2.48 2.61 -10.60
N PHE A 519 2.97 3.83 -10.74
CA PHE A 519 4.26 4.30 -10.22
C PHE A 519 4.13 5.00 -8.87
N ARG A 520 2.95 4.99 -8.26
CA ARG A 520 2.62 5.68 -6.99
C ARG A 520 2.59 7.19 -7.11
N ASN A 521 2.43 7.76 -8.31
CA ASN A 521 2.15 9.18 -8.45
C ASN A 521 0.69 9.47 -8.01
N PRO A 522 0.44 10.55 -7.23
CA PRO A 522 -0.89 10.81 -6.69
C PRO A 522 -1.85 11.32 -7.78
N LYS A 523 -3.07 10.81 -7.79
CA LYS A 523 -4.20 11.38 -8.51
C LYS A 523 -4.96 12.36 -7.60
N LEU A 524 -5.94 13.09 -8.13
CA LEU A 524 -6.71 14.06 -7.33
C LEU A 524 -7.38 13.41 -6.10
N SER A 525 -7.84 12.17 -6.22
CA SER A 525 -8.43 11.41 -5.10
C SER A 525 -7.45 11.11 -3.96
N ALA A 526 -6.15 11.15 -4.19
CA ALA A 526 -5.15 11.05 -3.12
C ALA A 526 -5.24 12.22 -2.13
N ALA A 527 -5.57 13.43 -2.63
CA ALA A 527 -5.71 14.62 -1.82
C ALA A 527 -6.88 14.52 -0.81
N VAL A 528 -7.91 13.71 -1.10
CA VAL A 528 -9.00 13.42 -0.16
C VAL A 528 -8.47 12.78 1.11
N TYR A 529 -7.59 11.79 0.99
CA TYR A 529 -6.94 11.11 2.11
C TYR A 529 -5.90 12.01 2.79
N ALA A 530 -5.01 12.61 2.00
CA ALA A 530 -3.92 13.47 2.48
C ALA A 530 -4.43 14.64 3.31
N SER A 531 -5.54 15.26 2.91
CA SER A 531 -6.15 16.38 3.63
C SER A 531 -6.78 16.00 4.98
N GLN A 532 -6.97 14.71 5.28
CA GLN A 532 -7.54 14.31 6.56
C GLN A 532 -6.48 14.17 7.68
N LYS A 533 -5.21 14.44 7.40
CA LYS A 533 -4.15 14.49 8.41
C LYS A 533 -4.32 15.71 9.32
N THR A 534 -4.10 15.52 10.62
CA THR A 534 -3.98 16.65 11.56
C THR A 534 -2.62 17.34 11.35
N PRO A 535 -2.57 18.60 10.93
CA PRO A 535 -1.31 19.31 10.72
C PRO A 535 -0.62 19.62 12.05
N ARG A 536 0.68 19.44 12.12
CA ARG A 536 1.55 19.77 13.26
C ARG A 536 2.51 20.92 12.96
N ALA A 537 2.77 21.14 11.67
CA ALA A 537 3.65 22.19 11.16
C ALA A 537 3.12 22.73 9.82
N PRO A 538 3.55 23.92 9.38
CA PRO A 538 3.19 24.48 8.08
C PRO A 538 3.47 23.54 6.90
N SER A 539 4.53 22.71 6.99
CA SER A 539 4.88 21.70 6.00
C SER A 539 3.84 20.57 5.84
N ASP A 540 2.99 20.35 6.87
CA ASP A 540 1.95 19.32 6.84
C ASP A 540 0.70 19.78 6.10
N ILE A 541 0.61 21.06 5.74
CA ILE A 541 -0.55 21.63 5.07
C ILE A 541 -0.63 21.12 3.63
N VAL A 542 -1.75 20.48 3.35
CA VAL A 542 -2.17 20.09 2.01
C VAL A 542 -2.96 21.24 1.39
N LEU A 543 -2.70 21.54 0.12
CA LEU A 543 -3.50 22.48 -0.65
C LEU A 543 -3.54 21.98 -2.10
N GLU A 544 -4.64 21.29 -2.43
CA GLU A 544 -4.86 20.76 -3.78
C GLU A 544 -6.13 21.38 -4.36
N VAL A 545 -5.97 22.09 -5.47
CA VAL A 545 -7.06 22.74 -6.20
C VAL A 545 -7.47 21.84 -7.36
N SER A 546 -8.75 21.50 -7.44
CA SER A 546 -9.28 20.51 -8.39
C SER A 546 -9.24 20.94 -9.86
N SER A 547 -8.99 22.22 -10.16
CA SER A 547 -8.95 22.77 -11.52
C SER A 547 -7.62 23.44 -11.83
N GLY A 548 -7.18 23.30 -13.07
CA GLY A 548 -6.07 24.08 -13.66
C GLY A 548 -6.46 25.52 -14.01
N MET A 549 -7.74 25.88 -13.95
CA MET A 549 -8.27 27.21 -14.35
C MET A 549 -7.90 27.56 -15.81
N ALA A 550 -7.82 26.53 -16.69
CA ALA A 550 -7.32 26.71 -18.06
C ALA A 550 -8.34 27.33 -18.97
N LEU A 551 -7.97 28.44 -19.62
CA LEU A 551 -8.85 29.20 -20.50
C LEU A 551 -9.23 28.40 -21.76
N GLY A 552 -8.35 27.52 -22.24
CA GLY A 552 -8.61 26.66 -23.39
C GLY A 552 -9.72 25.64 -23.17
N ASP A 553 -9.81 25.10 -21.96
CA ASP A 553 -10.81 24.11 -21.60
C ASP A 553 -12.10 24.73 -21.06
N LEU A 554 -12.00 25.92 -20.48
CA LEU A 554 -13.07 26.54 -19.72
C LEU A 554 -13.33 27.97 -20.27
N PRO A 555 -14.54 28.28 -20.72
CA PRO A 555 -14.89 29.65 -21.07
C PRO A 555 -14.61 30.63 -19.91
N GLY A 556 -13.75 31.61 -20.12
CA GLY A 556 -13.32 32.52 -19.07
C GLY A 556 -12.31 31.97 -18.06
N GLY A 557 -11.88 30.72 -18.20
CA GLY A 557 -10.91 30.08 -17.31
C GLY A 557 -11.48 29.69 -15.95
N ILE A 558 -12.76 29.78 -15.70
CA ILE A 558 -13.41 29.49 -14.43
C ILE A 558 -14.27 28.23 -14.56
N PRO A 559 -13.98 27.14 -13.81
CA PRO A 559 -14.76 25.91 -13.89
C PRO A 559 -16.17 26.07 -13.29
N VAL A 560 -17.10 25.22 -13.72
CA VAL A 560 -18.46 25.16 -13.15
C VAL A 560 -18.37 24.76 -11.66
N ALA A 561 -17.49 23.80 -11.32
CA ALA A 561 -17.22 23.38 -9.94
C ALA A 561 -15.73 23.42 -9.67
N CYS A 562 -15.32 24.11 -8.62
CA CYS A 562 -13.95 24.14 -8.13
C CYS A 562 -13.93 23.76 -6.64
N TRP A 563 -13.15 22.76 -6.30
CA TRP A 563 -12.99 22.28 -4.92
C TRP A 563 -11.54 22.32 -4.51
N VAL A 564 -11.32 22.61 -3.24
CA VAL A 564 -9.99 22.59 -2.62
C VAL A 564 -9.97 21.54 -1.53
N PHE A 565 -9.05 20.57 -1.65
CA PHE A 565 -8.77 19.57 -0.63
C PHE A 565 -7.62 20.08 0.24
N THR A 566 -7.92 20.39 1.50
CA THR A 566 -6.95 20.99 2.43
C THR A 566 -7.26 20.61 3.87
N ASN A 567 -6.23 20.56 4.71
CA ASN A 567 -6.33 20.49 6.17
C ASN A 567 -6.05 21.84 6.84
N ALA A 568 -6.03 22.94 6.08
CA ALA A 568 -5.96 24.30 6.59
C ALA A 568 -7.31 24.77 7.18
N GLU A 569 -7.30 25.88 7.90
CA GLU A 569 -8.49 26.46 8.52
C GLU A 569 -9.41 27.14 7.48
N SER A 570 -8.81 27.77 6.47
CA SER A 570 -9.51 28.42 5.35
C SER A 570 -8.60 28.54 4.12
N VAL A 571 -9.21 28.95 3.00
CA VAL A 571 -8.52 29.26 1.74
C VAL A 571 -8.90 30.66 1.28
N ARG A 572 -7.91 31.51 1.05
CA ARG A 572 -8.09 32.84 0.41
C ARG A 572 -7.90 32.72 -1.09
N LEU A 573 -8.84 33.29 -1.84
CA LEU A 573 -8.75 33.40 -3.29
C LEU A 573 -8.40 34.85 -3.65
N TYR A 574 -7.43 34.98 -4.57
CA TYR A 574 -7.07 36.24 -5.22
C TYR A 574 -7.17 36.05 -6.73
N ARG A 575 -7.54 37.13 -7.40
CA ARG A 575 -7.52 37.24 -8.86
C ARG A 575 -6.74 38.48 -9.26
N ASP A 576 -5.74 38.33 -10.13
CA ASP A 576 -4.87 39.42 -10.59
C ASP A 576 -4.32 40.26 -9.43
N ASN A 577 -3.92 39.65 -8.33
CA ASN A 577 -3.49 40.20 -7.04
C ASN A 577 -4.59 40.82 -6.15
N ASP A 578 -5.83 40.94 -6.64
CA ASP A 578 -6.93 41.42 -5.82
C ASP A 578 -7.55 40.29 -5.00
N PHE A 579 -7.80 40.56 -3.73
CA PHE A 579 -8.55 39.66 -2.86
C PHE A 579 -9.97 39.52 -3.39
N VAL A 580 -10.44 38.27 -3.52
CA VAL A 580 -11.80 37.92 -3.93
C VAL A 580 -12.63 37.55 -2.70
N ALA A 581 -12.26 36.49 -2.01
CA ALA A 581 -12.98 35.99 -0.86
C ALA A 581 -12.11 35.01 -0.04
N GLU A 582 -12.53 34.75 1.19
CA GLU A 582 -11.97 33.69 2.05
C GLU A 582 -13.05 32.61 2.29
N PHE A 583 -12.69 31.34 2.09
CA PHE A 583 -13.58 30.20 2.19
C PHE A 583 -13.15 29.29 3.32
N ALA A 584 -14.07 28.94 4.21
CA ALA A 584 -13.86 27.96 5.28
C ALA A 584 -14.59 26.65 4.95
N PRO A 585 -14.14 25.51 5.56
CA PRO A 585 -14.85 24.24 5.42
C PRO A 585 -16.30 24.36 5.92
N ASP A 586 -17.24 23.84 5.13
CA ASP A 586 -18.64 23.76 5.56
C ASP A 586 -18.85 22.63 6.55
N ARG A 587 -18.90 22.98 7.85
CA ARG A 587 -19.11 22.07 8.98
C ARG A 587 -20.57 21.62 9.17
N ARG A 588 -21.50 22.07 8.32
CA ARG A 588 -22.92 21.68 8.31
C ARG A 588 -23.34 21.06 6.99
N GLY A 589 -22.46 21.07 5.99
CA GLY A 589 -22.71 20.56 4.65
C GLY A 589 -22.52 19.06 4.51
N ARG A 590 -22.43 18.64 3.25
CA ARG A 590 -22.37 17.23 2.83
C ARG A 590 -21.22 16.42 3.45
N PHE A 591 -20.11 17.09 3.78
CA PHE A 591 -18.87 16.45 4.25
C PHE A 591 -18.53 16.78 5.70
N ALA A 592 -19.53 17.18 6.49
CA ALA A 592 -19.35 17.72 7.86
C ALA A 592 -18.70 16.75 8.86
N ALA A 593 -18.79 15.44 8.63
CA ALA A 593 -18.20 14.42 9.51
C ALA A 593 -16.69 14.20 9.25
N LEU A 594 -16.18 14.63 8.09
CA LEU A 594 -14.75 14.57 7.83
C LEU A 594 -13.97 15.49 8.79
N PRO A 595 -12.79 15.07 9.29
CA PRO A 595 -11.90 15.97 10.06
C PRO A 595 -11.63 17.28 9.32
N HIS A 596 -11.39 17.23 8.03
CA HIS A 596 -11.15 18.37 7.14
C HIS A 596 -12.05 18.25 5.90
N PRO A 597 -13.28 18.80 5.94
CA PRO A 597 -14.18 18.83 4.79
C PRO A 597 -13.55 19.57 3.61
N PRO A 598 -13.66 19.06 2.38
CA PRO A 598 -13.21 19.80 1.21
C PRO A 598 -14.00 21.10 1.07
N ILE A 599 -13.33 22.15 0.57
CA ILE A 599 -13.87 23.50 0.45
C ILE A 599 -14.33 23.72 -0.98
N GLU A 600 -15.60 24.05 -1.18
CA GLU A 600 -16.11 24.46 -2.48
C GLU A 600 -15.88 25.97 -2.69
N ILE A 601 -15.22 26.31 -3.79
CA ILE A 601 -15.04 27.70 -4.20
C ILE A 601 -16.27 28.13 -5.00
N GLN A 602 -17.20 28.76 -4.35
CA GLN A 602 -18.48 29.13 -4.93
C GLN A 602 -18.51 30.54 -5.55
N ASP A 603 -17.59 31.42 -5.15
CA ASP A 603 -17.55 32.81 -5.55
C ASP A 603 -16.17 33.19 -6.12
N PHE A 604 -16.18 33.63 -7.40
CA PHE A 604 -15.00 34.10 -8.11
C PHE A 604 -15.01 35.62 -8.36
N VAL A 605 -16.00 36.32 -7.84
CA VAL A 605 -16.24 37.72 -8.05
C VAL A 605 -16.06 38.52 -6.77
N GLY A 606 -16.73 38.14 -5.70
CA GLY A 606 -16.57 38.62 -4.33
C GLY A 606 -16.37 40.12 -4.19
N SER A 607 -15.32 40.53 -3.51
CA SER A 607 -15.00 41.93 -3.21
C SER A 607 -14.61 42.75 -4.44
N LEU A 608 -14.41 42.16 -5.63
CA LEU A 608 -14.12 42.92 -6.85
C LEU A 608 -15.24 43.84 -7.26
N LEU A 609 -16.50 43.50 -6.94
CA LEU A 609 -17.67 44.35 -7.21
C LEU A 609 -17.68 45.61 -6.36
N GLU A 610 -17.31 45.51 -5.08
CA GLU A 610 -17.17 46.69 -4.20
C GLU A 610 -16.05 47.59 -4.74
N LYS A 611 -14.92 47.01 -5.11
CA LYS A 611 -13.72 47.72 -5.55
C LYS A 611 -13.92 48.43 -6.92
N TYR A 612 -14.51 47.76 -7.88
CA TYR A 612 -14.50 48.19 -9.29
C TYR A 612 -15.85 48.67 -9.84
N GLU A 613 -16.97 48.25 -9.22
CA GLU A 613 -18.32 48.66 -9.61
C GLU A 613 -18.92 49.67 -8.62
N GLY A 614 -18.24 49.93 -7.50
CA GLY A 614 -18.74 50.86 -6.46
C GLY A 614 -20.02 50.37 -5.78
N LEU A 615 -20.28 49.04 -5.82
CA LEU A 615 -21.44 48.48 -5.13
C LEU A 615 -21.19 48.46 -3.59
N ASP A 616 -22.23 48.80 -2.85
CA ASP A 616 -22.15 48.72 -1.42
C ASP A 616 -22.10 47.27 -0.88
N ARG A 617 -21.80 47.12 0.40
CA ARG A 617 -21.69 45.80 1.06
C ARG A 617 -23.00 45.00 1.08
N ALA A 618 -24.13 45.60 0.80
CA ALA A 618 -25.43 44.92 0.76
C ALA A 618 -25.73 44.42 -0.65
N ALA A 619 -25.37 45.18 -1.68
CA ALA A 619 -25.63 44.87 -3.09
C ALA A 619 -24.59 43.94 -3.69
N ALA A 620 -23.30 44.13 -3.39
CA ALA A 620 -22.21 43.36 -3.98
C ALA A 620 -22.36 41.82 -3.81
N PRO A 621 -22.68 41.27 -2.64
CA PRO A 621 -22.88 39.81 -2.49
C PRO A 621 -24.09 39.28 -3.28
N GLN A 622 -25.13 40.10 -3.46
CA GLN A 622 -26.32 39.71 -4.23
C GLN A 622 -26.01 39.64 -5.73
N VAL A 623 -25.25 40.61 -6.24
CA VAL A 623 -24.78 40.60 -7.62
C VAL A 623 -23.78 39.46 -7.86
N ALA A 624 -22.84 39.25 -6.96
CA ALA A 624 -21.91 38.12 -7.03
C ALA A 624 -22.67 36.77 -7.09
N ALA A 625 -23.70 36.61 -6.28
CA ALA A 625 -24.52 35.37 -6.30
C ALA A 625 -25.23 35.18 -7.66
N ILE A 626 -25.73 36.25 -8.27
CA ILE A 626 -26.35 36.19 -9.62
C ILE A 626 -25.30 35.78 -10.67
N LEU A 627 -24.14 36.44 -10.70
CA LEU A 627 -23.08 36.15 -11.66
C LEU A 627 -22.54 34.71 -11.51
N ASN A 628 -22.36 34.23 -10.29
CA ASN A 628 -21.92 32.86 -10.04
C ASN A 628 -23.01 31.81 -10.37
N GLU A 629 -24.31 32.14 -10.23
CA GLU A 629 -25.41 31.31 -10.71
C GLU A 629 -25.38 31.21 -12.24
N MET A 630 -25.30 32.34 -12.95
CA MET A 630 -25.17 32.36 -14.42
C MET A 630 -24.01 31.49 -14.91
N ARG A 631 -22.89 31.50 -14.20
CA ARG A 631 -21.72 30.64 -14.51
C ARG A 631 -22.06 29.18 -14.41
N ARG A 632 -22.75 28.77 -13.32
CA ARG A 632 -23.07 27.36 -13.05
C ARG A 632 -24.18 26.80 -13.93
N ASP A 633 -25.19 27.64 -14.20
CA ASP A 633 -26.45 27.22 -14.81
C ASP A 633 -26.58 27.69 -16.26
N ALA A 634 -25.45 27.78 -16.98
CA ALA A 634 -25.39 28.12 -18.39
C ALA A 634 -26.19 29.43 -18.76
N MET A 635 -26.00 30.47 -17.96
CA MET A 635 -26.66 31.78 -18.08
C MET A 635 -28.16 31.80 -17.69
N GLU A 636 -28.70 30.69 -17.18
CA GLU A 636 -30.06 30.66 -16.65
C GLU A 636 -30.10 31.30 -15.25
N LEU A 637 -31.22 31.94 -14.93
CA LEU A 637 -31.45 32.56 -13.64
C LEU A 637 -32.65 31.94 -12.95
N SER A 638 -32.47 31.57 -11.69
CA SER A 638 -33.55 31.13 -10.83
C SER A 638 -34.58 32.27 -10.57
N PRO A 639 -35.82 31.97 -10.16
CA PRO A 639 -36.78 32.98 -9.75
C PRO A 639 -36.26 33.91 -8.66
N LEU A 640 -35.44 33.41 -7.74
CA LEU A 640 -34.83 34.20 -6.69
C LEU A 640 -33.82 35.21 -7.24
N SER A 641 -32.97 34.81 -8.16
CA SER A 641 -31.98 35.70 -8.76
C SER A 641 -32.62 36.75 -9.68
N ARG A 642 -33.70 36.39 -10.37
CA ARG A 642 -34.54 37.38 -11.10
C ARG A 642 -35.17 38.42 -10.16
N ALA A 643 -35.68 37.99 -9.00
CA ALA A 643 -36.22 38.92 -7.99
C ALA A 643 -35.13 39.83 -7.41
N ARG A 644 -33.93 39.29 -7.13
CA ARG A 644 -32.77 40.09 -6.68
C ARG A 644 -32.38 41.14 -7.74
N MET A 645 -32.31 40.75 -9.01
CA MET A 645 -31.99 41.63 -10.14
C MET A 645 -32.97 42.80 -10.20
N LEU A 646 -34.28 42.57 -10.05
CA LEU A 646 -35.30 43.59 -10.00
C LEU A 646 -35.15 44.48 -8.76
N SER A 647 -34.91 43.94 -7.58
CA SER A 647 -34.75 44.69 -6.36
C SER A 647 -33.52 45.61 -6.39
N LEU A 648 -32.46 45.18 -7.04
CA LEU A 648 -31.24 45.97 -7.26
C LEU A 648 -31.32 46.92 -8.43
N ARG A 649 -32.44 46.92 -9.18
CA ARG A 649 -32.65 47.72 -10.43
C ARG A 649 -31.58 47.50 -11.48
N LEU A 650 -31.03 46.27 -11.56
CA LEU A 650 -30.03 45.89 -12.55
C LEU A 650 -30.68 45.56 -13.86
N SER A 651 -30.19 46.18 -14.95
CA SER A 651 -30.58 45.80 -16.29
C SER A 651 -29.87 44.54 -16.75
N ALA A 652 -30.45 43.79 -17.69
CA ALA A 652 -29.80 42.63 -18.30
C ALA A 652 -28.47 42.99 -18.97
N GLN A 653 -28.37 44.21 -19.52
CA GLN A 653 -27.16 44.68 -20.19
C GLN A 653 -26.01 44.93 -19.18
N GLU A 654 -26.29 45.52 -18.03
CA GLU A 654 -25.33 45.72 -16.96
C GLU A 654 -24.85 44.38 -16.37
N LEU A 655 -25.76 43.44 -16.17
CA LEU A 655 -25.45 42.12 -15.69
C LEU A 655 -24.55 41.36 -16.69
N LEU A 656 -24.85 41.37 -17.97
CA LEU A 656 -24.02 40.78 -19.02
C LEU A 656 -22.65 41.44 -19.11
N ARG A 657 -22.58 42.77 -18.99
CA ARG A 657 -21.29 43.51 -18.93
C ARG A 657 -20.44 43.03 -17.76
N MET A 658 -21.03 42.92 -16.56
CA MET A 658 -20.33 42.39 -15.37
C MET A 658 -19.95 40.91 -15.55
N TYR A 659 -20.84 40.10 -16.14
CA TYR A 659 -20.52 38.70 -16.42
C TYR A 659 -19.28 38.58 -17.33
N TYR A 660 -19.24 39.30 -18.43
CA TYR A 660 -18.08 39.27 -19.34
C TYR A 660 -16.82 39.81 -18.69
N LYS A 661 -16.92 40.76 -17.78
CA LYS A 661 -15.78 41.33 -17.05
C LYS A 661 -15.23 40.39 -15.97
N TYR A 662 -16.09 39.75 -15.20
CA TYR A 662 -15.68 39.01 -14.00
C TYR A 662 -15.69 37.49 -14.18
N ILE A 663 -16.56 36.96 -15.02
CA ILE A 663 -16.57 35.51 -15.31
C ILE A 663 -15.83 35.23 -16.63
N GLY A 664 -16.10 36.03 -17.66
CA GLY A 664 -15.48 35.96 -18.97
C GLY A 664 -16.19 34.98 -19.92
N VAL A 665 -15.70 34.99 -21.14
CA VAL A 665 -16.14 34.14 -22.27
C VAL A 665 -14.90 33.79 -23.10
N LEU A 666 -15.06 32.97 -24.14
CA LEU A 666 -14.01 32.71 -25.12
C LEU A 666 -13.46 34.05 -25.68
N GLY A 667 -12.16 34.25 -25.61
CA GLY A 667 -11.48 35.47 -26.01
C GLY A 667 -11.36 36.56 -24.92
N SER A 668 -11.85 36.30 -23.70
CA SER A 668 -11.56 37.18 -22.55
C SER A 668 -10.05 37.15 -22.21
N PRO A 669 -9.51 38.25 -21.64
CA PRO A 669 -8.14 38.24 -21.11
C PRO A 669 -7.98 37.14 -20.05
N THR A 670 -6.80 36.55 -20.01
CA THR A 670 -6.43 35.58 -18.96
C THR A 670 -6.27 36.27 -17.62
N SER A 671 -6.66 35.60 -16.55
CA SER A 671 -6.44 36.04 -15.17
C SER A 671 -5.51 35.11 -14.45
N VAL A 672 -4.79 35.64 -13.47
CA VAL A 672 -3.98 34.88 -12.52
C VAL A 672 -4.82 34.62 -11.27
N TYR A 673 -5.00 33.33 -10.93
CA TYR A 673 -5.70 32.93 -9.69
C TYR A 673 -4.68 32.45 -8.68
N ARG A 674 -4.77 32.96 -7.46
CA ARG A 674 -3.90 32.57 -6.36
C ARG A 674 -4.74 32.08 -5.18
N PHE A 675 -4.49 30.85 -4.75
CA PHE A 675 -5.11 30.19 -3.62
C PHE A 675 -4.11 30.11 -2.47
N GLU A 676 -4.46 30.63 -1.32
CA GLU A 676 -3.62 30.62 -0.11
C GLU A 676 -4.31 29.83 1.00
N ALA A 677 -3.67 28.74 1.44
CA ALA A 677 -4.08 28.02 2.63
C ALA A 677 -3.74 28.82 3.88
N VAL A 678 -4.72 29.09 4.74
CA VAL A 678 -4.58 29.83 5.98
C VAL A 678 -4.56 28.87 7.17
N TRP A 679 -3.52 28.99 7.99
CA TRP A 679 -3.37 28.22 9.21
C TRP A 679 -2.83 29.12 10.32
N HIS A 680 -3.50 29.12 11.50
CA HIS A 680 -3.26 30.08 12.60
C HIS A 680 -3.25 31.55 12.11
N GLY A 681 -4.24 31.88 11.25
CA GLY A 681 -4.44 33.23 10.70
C GLY A 681 -3.41 33.70 9.66
N ARG A 682 -2.45 32.83 9.26
CA ARG A 682 -1.38 33.13 8.30
C ARG A 682 -1.48 32.27 7.06
N ALA A 683 -1.17 32.84 5.89
CA ALA A 683 -0.98 32.09 4.67
C ALA A 683 0.31 31.25 4.80
N VAL A 684 0.20 29.95 4.67
CA VAL A 684 1.32 28.99 4.86
C VAL A 684 1.66 28.19 3.61
N LYS A 685 0.73 28.11 2.66
CA LYS A 685 0.94 27.44 1.37
C LYS A 685 0.15 28.15 0.28
N THR A 686 0.72 28.24 -0.92
CA THR A 686 0.14 28.94 -2.05
C THR A 686 0.14 28.08 -3.29
N VAL A 687 -0.95 28.12 -4.07
CA VAL A 687 -1.08 27.58 -5.41
C VAL A 687 -1.46 28.73 -6.34
N ILE A 688 -0.71 28.88 -7.42
CA ILE A 688 -0.96 29.90 -8.46
C ILE A 688 -1.40 29.19 -9.73
N ARG A 689 -2.50 29.62 -10.31
CA ARG A 689 -3.01 29.17 -11.60
C ARG A 689 -2.96 30.34 -12.59
N GLU A 690 -2.12 30.21 -13.59
CA GLU A 690 -1.94 31.19 -14.65
C GLU A 690 -1.63 30.48 -15.97
N PRO A 691 -1.67 31.16 -17.12
CA PRO A 691 -1.29 30.54 -18.39
C PRO A 691 0.12 29.91 -18.32
N VAL A 692 0.25 28.72 -18.89
CA VAL A 692 1.53 28.02 -18.94
C VAL A 692 2.51 28.80 -19.81
N GLN A 693 3.63 29.18 -19.22
CA GLN A 693 4.72 29.92 -19.90
C GLN A 693 5.92 29.03 -20.18
N SER A 694 6.14 28.02 -19.33
CA SER A 694 7.22 27.07 -19.48
C SER A 694 6.82 25.69 -18.92
N VAL A 695 7.33 24.65 -19.56
CA VAL A 695 7.19 23.27 -19.12
C VAL A 695 8.53 22.80 -18.56
N ARG A 696 8.50 22.17 -17.40
CA ARG A 696 9.68 21.54 -16.78
C ARG A 696 9.37 20.09 -16.47
N LEU A 697 10.37 19.25 -16.62
CA LEU A 697 10.33 17.87 -16.16
C LEU A 697 10.91 17.80 -14.75
N GLU A 698 10.07 17.41 -13.78
CA GLU A 698 10.49 17.12 -12.41
C GLU A 698 10.78 15.62 -12.30
N CYS A 699 11.95 15.28 -11.77
CA CYS A 699 12.38 13.91 -11.51
C CYS A 699 12.63 13.73 -10.02
N THR A 700 11.88 12.85 -9.38
CA THR A 700 12.02 12.53 -7.95
C THR A 700 12.44 11.08 -7.79
N VAL A 701 13.59 10.83 -7.16
CA VAL A 701 14.06 9.50 -6.77
C VAL A 701 13.72 9.24 -5.32
N HIS A 702 12.88 8.24 -5.10
CA HIS A 702 12.56 7.78 -3.75
C HIS A 702 13.68 6.86 -3.24
N ASN A 703 14.22 7.18 -2.06
CA ASN A 703 15.34 6.47 -1.46
C ASN A 703 16.61 6.46 -2.37
N PRO A 704 17.28 7.60 -2.55
CA PRO A 704 18.42 7.71 -3.46
C PRO A 704 19.71 7.03 -2.95
N ILE A 705 19.69 6.43 -1.75
CA ILE A 705 20.78 5.63 -1.20
C ILE A 705 20.36 4.17 -1.22
N LEU A 706 20.99 3.38 -2.09
CA LEU A 706 20.72 1.97 -2.26
C LEU A 706 21.83 1.12 -1.65
N THR A 707 21.49 -0.10 -1.24
CA THR A 707 22.47 -1.04 -0.68
C THR A 707 22.42 -2.35 -1.47
N ASP A 708 23.37 -2.54 -2.37
CA ASP A 708 23.59 -3.82 -3.02
C ASP A 708 24.28 -4.80 -2.06
N GLY A 709 23.89 -6.04 -2.12
CA GLY A 709 24.41 -7.10 -1.26
C GLY A 709 24.09 -8.46 -1.86
N PRO A 710 23.78 -9.46 -1.04
CA PRO A 710 23.32 -10.78 -1.54
C PRO A 710 22.03 -10.71 -2.34
N THR A 711 21.33 -9.61 -2.32
CA THR A 711 20.22 -9.29 -3.23
C THR A 711 20.40 -7.88 -3.80
N TRP A 712 19.81 -7.65 -4.96
CA TRP A 712 19.76 -6.30 -5.56
C TRP A 712 18.82 -5.39 -4.78
N ASP A 713 19.07 -4.09 -4.87
CA ASP A 713 18.22 -3.04 -4.31
C ASP A 713 17.68 -2.13 -5.42
N CYS A 714 16.66 -1.31 -5.11
CA CYS A 714 15.95 -0.56 -6.11
C CYS A 714 15.44 0.78 -5.60
N ALA A 715 15.51 1.81 -6.42
CA ALA A 715 14.85 3.09 -6.20
C ALA A 715 13.66 3.25 -7.16
N ALA A 716 12.53 3.72 -6.63
CA ALA A 716 11.42 4.18 -7.46
C ALA A 716 11.67 5.62 -7.93
N VAL A 717 11.35 5.89 -9.18
CA VAL A 717 11.47 7.21 -9.82
C VAL A 717 10.11 7.68 -10.26
N SER A 718 9.73 8.88 -9.81
CA SER A 718 8.55 9.61 -10.27
C SER A 718 8.97 10.72 -11.23
N LEU A 719 8.26 10.83 -12.37
CA LEU A 719 8.46 11.85 -13.39
C LEU A 719 7.18 12.66 -13.53
N ARG A 720 7.27 13.99 -13.52
CA ARG A 720 6.13 14.89 -13.62
C ARG A 720 6.43 16.07 -14.54
N ALA A 721 5.55 16.32 -15.49
CA ALA A 721 5.57 17.57 -16.26
C ALA A 721 4.86 18.65 -15.44
N ILE A 722 5.53 19.73 -15.16
CA ILE A 722 5.03 20.84 -14.35
C ILE A 722 5.22 22.19 -15.05
N ASP A 723 4.34 23.15 -14.73
CA ASP A 723 4.45 24.52 -15.18
C ASP A 723 5.50 25.33 -14.37
N GLN A 724 5.61 26.63 -14.64
CA GLN A 724 6.52 27.55 -13.93
C GLN A 724 6.21 27.66 -12.43
N ASN A 725 4.99 27.35 -12.00
CA ASN A 725 4.54 27.42 -10.61
C ASN A 725 4.57 26.06 -9.89
N GLY A 726 5.03 24.99 -10.58
CA GLY A 726 5.08 23.63 -10.04
C GLY A 726 3.74 22.88 -10.10
N ASN A 727 2.77 23.36 -10.85
CA ASN A 727 1.51 22.65 -11.06
C ASN A 727 1.69 21.53 -12.09
N LEU A 728 1.09 20.37 -11.81
CA LEU A 728 1.05 19.26 -12.75
C LEU A 728 0.30 19.68 -14.03
N LEU A 729 0.86 19.29 -15.17
CA LEU A 729 0.28 19.48 -16.52
C LEU A 729 -0.38 18.17 -16.98
N PRO A 730 -1.66 17.92 -16.67
CA PRO A 730 -2.29 16.60 -16.85
C PRO A 730 -2.49 16.19 -18.30
N TYR A 731 -2.38 17.12 -19.23
CA TYR A 731 -2.51 16.84 -20.66
C TYR A 731 -1.16 16.77 -21.39
N CYS A 732 -0.05 16.92 -20.68
CA CYS A 732 1.28 16.65 -21.22
C CYS A 732 1.45 15.14 -21.39
N SER A 733 1.67 14.68 -22.62
CA SER A 733 1.76 13.26 -23.02
C SER A 733 3.07 12.92 -23.75
N GLU A 734 4.03 13.83 -23.70
CA GLU A 734 5.31 13.71 -24.36
C GLU A 734 6.08 12.48 -23.85
N ALA A 735 6.94 11.94 -24.70
CA ALA A 735 7.84 10.87 -24.34
C ALA A 735 9.05 11.40 -23.57
N VAL A 736 9.40 10.71 -22.48
CA VAL A 736 10.62 10.99 -21.72
C VAL A 736 11.64 9.91 -22.05
N GLN A 737 12.80 10.31 -22.56
CA GLN A 737 13.95 9.45 -22.77
C GLN A 737 14.77 9.36 -21.49
N LEU A 738 15.08 8.14 -21.07
CA LEU A 738 15.83 7.81 -19.86
C LEU A 738 17.17 7.17 -20.23
N SER A 739 18.24 7.59 -19.58
CA SER A 739 19.53 6.91 -19.63
C SER A 739 20.20 6.97 -18.26
N VAL A 740 21.06 6.02 -17.96
CA VAL A 740 21.76 5.92 -16.68
C VAL A 740 23.27 5.83 -16.87
N GLU A 741 24.01 6.40 -15.94
CA GLU A 741 25.46 6.22 -15.79
C GLU A 741 25.73 5.65 -14.40
N GLY A 742 26.77 4.81 -14.26
CA GLY A 742 27.15 4.19 -13.00
C GLY A 742 26.45 2.84 -12.74
N PRO A 743 26.54 2.29 -11.51
CA PRO A 743 26.20 0.90 -11.21
C PRO A 743 24.70 0.68 -10.97
N VAL A 744 23.87 1.12 -11.90
CA VAL A 744 22.40 0.89 -11.91
C VAL A 744 21.91 0.59 -13.32
N GLU A 745 20.80 -0.12 -13.39
CA GLU A 745 20.05 -0.36 -14.63
C GLU A 745 18.58 0.09 -14.50
N ILE A 746 17.97 0.43 -15.63
CA ILE A 746 16.56 0.81 -15.71
C ILE A 746 15.71 -0.47 -15.79
N LEU A 747 14.79 -0.66 -14.83
CA LEU A 747 13.77 -1.70 -14.94
C LEU A 747 12.59 -1.19 -15.76
N GLY A 748 12.50 -1.62 -17.01
CA GLY A 748 11.49 -1.18 -17.96
C GLY A 748 12.09 -0.52 -19.20
N PRO A 749 11.27 0.18 -20.01
CA PRO A 749 11.75 0.82 -21.23
C PRO A 749 12.59 2.07 -20.95
N SER A 750 13.54 2.36 -21.83
CA SER A 750 14.33 3.58 -21.82
C SER A 750 13.58 4.81 -22.36
N VAL A 751 12.39 4.63 -22.93
CA VAL A 751 11.49 5.70 -23.36
C VAL A 751 10.12 5.44 -22.75
N VAL A 752 9.65 6.37 -21.93
CA VAL A 752 8.35 6.27 -21.24
C VAL A 752 7.44 7.44 -21.62
N PRO A 753 6.19 7.19 -22.00
CA PRO A 753 5.23 8.27 -22.26
C PRO A 753 4.71 8.82 -20.93
N LEU A 754 4.53 10.14 -20.84
CA LEU A 754 3.74 10.73 -19.78
C LEU A 754 2.25 10.36 -19.96
N ARG A 755 1.58 10.07 -18.86
CA ARG A 755 0.14 9.79 -18.79
C ARG A 755 -0.50 10.65 -17.71
N GLY A 756 -1.26 11.64 -18.13
CA GLY A 756 -1.74 12.67 -17.20
C GLY A 756 -0.61 13.55 -16.65
N GLY A 757 0.41 13.80 -17.45
CA GLY A 757 1.60 14.56 -17.07
C GLY A 757 2.55 13.80 -16.14
N MET A 758 2.35 12.50 -15.94
CA MET A 758 3.12 11.70 -15.00
C MET A 758 3.62 10.40 -15.65
N ALA A 759 4.75 9.93 -15.20
CA ALA A 759 5.31 8.61 -15.51
C ALA A 759 6.18 8.15 -14.35
N GLY A 760 6.84 7.03 -14.52
CA GLY A 760 7.83 6.54 -13.57
C GLY A 760 8.65 5.41 -14.14
N THR A 761 9.67 5.03 -13.39
CA THR A 761 10.50 3.86 -13.65
C THR A 761 11.13 3.38 -12.34
N TYR A 762 11.94 2.34 -12.43
CA TYR A 762 12.72 1.83 -11.31
C TYR A 762 14.18 1.70 -11.71
N LEU A 763 15.09 1.95 -10.77
CA LEU A 763 16.53 1.81 -10.96
C LEU A 763 17.05 0.72 -10.03
N ALA A 764 17.50 -0.40 -10.60
CA ALA A 764 18.06 -1.52 -9.86
C ALA A 764 19.58 -1.44 -9.81
N THR A 765 20.17 -1.91 -8.70
CA THR A 765 21.63 -2.00 -8.53
C THR A 765 22.20 -3.19 -9.31
N THR A 766 23.44 -3.07 -9.79
CA THR A 766 24.12 -4.07 -10.65
C THR A 766 25.27 -4.83 -9.98
N GLY A 767 25.44 -4.70 -8.66
CA GLY A 767 26.48 -5.44 -7.90
C GLY A 767 27.70 -4.62 -7.56
N GLU A 768 27.79 -3.36 -7.97
CA GLU A 768 28.96 -2.51 -7.70
C GLU A 768 28.57 -1.28 -6.85
N ALA A 769 29.49 -0.85 -5.99
CA ALA A 769 29.34 0.42 -5.27
C ALA A 769 29.74 1.61 -6.14
N GLY A 770 29.09 2.76 -5.93
CA GLY A 770 29.46 3.97 -6.65
C GLY A 770 28.35 5.01 -6.68
N ARG A 771 28.61 6.05 -7.44
CA ARG A 771 27.63 7.09 -7.78
C ARG A 771 26.96 6.69 -9.10
N ALA A 772 25.66 6.82 -9.16
CA ALA A 772 24.90 6.70 -10.39
C ALA A 772 24.14 7.99 -10.71
N VAL A 773 23.90 8.25 -11.98
CA VAL A 773 23.15 9.40 -12.47
C VAL A 773 22.08 8.91 -13.45
N LEU A 774 20.84 9.30 -13.19
CA LEU A 774 19.74 9.16 -14.13
C LEU A 774 19.60 10.47 -14.91
N HIS A 775 19.65 10.40 -16.22
CA HIS A 775 19.35 11.50 -17.14
C HIS A 775 17.96 11.34 -17.73
N CYS A 776 17.16 12.40 -17.68
CA CYS A 776 15.81 12.44 -18.20
C CYS A 776 15.69 13.57 -19.22
N LYS A 777 15.26 13.23 -20.46
CA LYS A 777 15.09 14.18 -21.56
C LYS A 777 13.67 14.15 -22.07
N MET A 778 13.06 15.32 -22.21
CA MET A 778 11.74 15.53 -22.78
C MET A 778 11.79 16.68 -23.76
N GLU A 779 11.17 16.53 -24.94
CA GLU A 779 11.11 17.61 -25.90
C GLU A 779 10.34 18.81 -25.31
N GLY A 780 10.86 20.02 -25.50
CA GLY A 780 10.29 21.24 -24.97
C GLY A 780 10.59 21.56 -23.50
N ALA A 781 11.35 20.73 -22.81
CA ALA A 781 11.79 20.94 -21.44
C ALA A 781 13.32 20.88 -21.32
N LEU A 782 13.87 21.48 -20.27
CA LEU A 782 15.29 21.30 -19.92
C LEU A 782 15.57 19.88 -19.46
N ASP A 783 16.72 19.34 -19.84
CA ASP A 783 17.22 18.06 -19.34
C ASP A 783 17.30 18.08 -17.82
N THR A 784 16.86 16.99 -17.20
CA THR A 784 16.85 16.83 -15.75
C THR A 784 17.69 15.62 -15.34
N GLU A 785 18.43 15.75 -14.25
CA GLU A 785 19.27 14.70 -13.71
C GLU A 785 18.91 14.38 -12.27
N ALA A 786 19.06 13.11 -11.89
CA ALA A 786 18.93 12.66 -10.51
C ALA A 786 20.13 11.79 -10.13
N VAL A 787 20.64 11.96 -8.91
CA VAL A 787 21.84 11.30 -8.42
C VAL A 787 21.48 10.27 -7.35
N LEU A 788 22.07 9.07 -7.48
CA LEU A 788 21.97 7.99 -6.50
C LEU A 788 23.36 7.63 -5.96
N THR A 789 23.37 7.07 -4.77
CA THR A 789 24.56 6.49 -4.14
C THR A 789 24.31 5.02 -3.87
N ILE A 790 25.14 4.15 -4.44
CA ILE A 790 25.09 2.71 -4.24
C ILE A 790 26.20 2.31 -3.28
N ARG A 791 25.83 1.61 -2.22
CA ARG A 791 26.72 0.99 -1.25
C ARG A 791 26.68 -0.52 -1.44
N CYS A 792 27.83 -1.19 -1.32
CA CYS A 792 27.86 -2.64 -1.24
C CYS A 792 28.00 -3.06 0.21
N ARG A 793 27.24 -4.06 0.65
CA ARG A 793 27.54 -4.79 1.87
C ARG A 793 28.75 -5.69 1.59
N GLU A 794 29.73 -5.65 2.46
CA GLU A 794 30.77 -6.69 2.47
C GLU A 794 30.08 -8.05 2.68
N GLU A 795 30.32 -8.99 1.76
CA GLU A 795 29.85 -10.36 1.92
C GLU A 795 30.42 -10.95 3.21
N SER A 796 29.57 -11.44 4.09
CA SER A 796 29.96 -12.53 4.97
C SER A 796 30.16 -13.76 4.06
N ARG A 797 31.35 -13.94 3.53
CA ARG A 797 31.70 -15.07 2.67
C ARG A 797 31.42 -16.37 3.43
N ALA A 798 30.47 -17.16 2.88
CA ALA A 798 30.25 -18.53 3.27
C ALA A 798 31.33 -19.46 2.69
#